data_d7adf349ed18521aac72451ca9816e24
#
_entry.id   d7adf349ed18521aac72451ca9816e24
#
_cell.length_a   1.000
_cell.length_b   1.000
_cell.length_c   1.000
_cell.angle_alpha   90.00
_cell.angle_beta   90.00
_cell.angle_gamma   90.00
#
_symmetry.space_group_name_H-M   'P 1'
#
loop_
_entity.id
_entity.type
_entity.pdbx_description
1 polymer ?
#
loop_
_entity_poly.entity_id
_entity_poly.type
_entity_poly.pdbx_seq_one_letter_code
_entity_poly.pdbx_strand_id
1 'polypeptide(L)'
;GEVDFTIAAELVRVPGEAAFAGIFAPRAYIPLDQLESTGLIGVGSIAFYRMYAAGLEIDPASIMETHQSNFDANYLEAETVEDRKQSIGRPLENLNSFLGLVGFVALLLGGVGIAGAVQAYLIQKRDTVAILRCLGSSSQQAAGVFWFQIGGIAIIGALAGAVAGVFCQAALPRLLAPVLPFQLDFFVSWPGILTGIIYGAVTAFLAGIFPLLPLRKISPLRAIRADFSNTPAKTDRLTRSLALLCLILISVFAVSRTPVWWHGLAFIGGLAVALLVFWAAAVSIKWILRRNLKMRSFILRQATSNLHRPQNRTIYLTVSLGVGTFLIYTLTLIQTGLLQQTELSEQSESPNLLLFDIQPDQLDGLEGILDQKELKFHAASPVVTMRLSAVKGQTVASIKQDPAIEIDDWILNREWRSTYRGEPGAAEVVSSGNYISDWSGQSEPIPISLEEEMARELSVKLGDLMTFDVQGIPLEVEISSLRTVDWTQMWPNFFATFPLGVLEGAPQWWIGVTRSPNTETTAKLQSEIFGKFPNVSAVDLNVVIEALQTVLGRINFAVKFMGLFTMATGIIILANAVAASRHQRVAESALLRTLGASGRQIRTILAIEYGLLGLVAGLIGVALALAAGFALGIWVFKVDFYIPWLQVIGAVSTVIILSTATGLLCSRGISTAPPLHVLRQS
;
A
#
# COMPACT_ATOMS: atom_id res chain seq x y z
N GLY A 1 19.79 -6.13 -44.46
CA GLY A 1 19.56 -5.28 -45.62
C GLY A 1 19.18 -3.88 -45.14
N GLU A 2 19.79 -2.86 -45.73
CA GLU A 2 19.37 -1.47 -45.46
C GLU A 2 18.16 -1.18 -46.35
N VAL A 3 17.03 -0.87 -45.74
CA VAL A 3 15.82 -0.42 -46.44
C VAL A 3 15.43 0.94 -45.89
N ASP A 4 15.36 1.93 -46.75
CA ASP A 4 14.95 3.29 -46.35
C ASP A 4 13.43 3.38 -46.25
N PHE A 5 12.91 3.79 -45.10
CA PHE A 5 11.50 4.07 -44.88
C PHE A 5 11.28 5.56 -44.69
N THR A 6 10.23 6.07 -45.31
CA THR A 6 9.77 7.43 -45.04
C THR A 6 8.79 7.42 -43.86
N ILE A 7 9.04 8.22 -42.85
CA ILE A 7 8.11 8.38 -41.71
C ILE A 7 6.82 9.04 -42.22
N ALA A 8 5.74 8.28 -42.27
CA ALA A 8 4.45 8.75 -42.75
C ALA A 8 3.66 9.53 -41.68
N ALA A 9 3.74 9.10 -40.42
CA ALA A 9 3.06 9.72 -39.29
C ALA A 9 3.66 9.26 -37.96
N GLU A 10 3.42 10.03 -36.91
CA GLU A 10 3.66 9.65 -35.53
C GLU A 10 2.40 9.01 -34.93
N LEU A 11 2.54 7.81 -34.39
CA LEU A 11 1.45 7.11 -33.71
C LEU A 11 1.35 7.57 -32.26
N VAL A 12 0.33 8.37 -31.95
CA VAL A 12 0.07 8.89 -30.60
C VAL A 12 -0.44 7.80 -29.67
N ARG A 13 -1.18 6.80 -30.19
CA ARG A 13 -1.77 5.71 -29.39
C ARG A 13 -2.06 4.49 -30.25
N VAL A 14 -1.68 3.33 -29.74
CA VAL A 14 -2.02 2.03 -30.32
C VAL A 14 -3.07 1.35 -29.45
N PRO A 15 -4.25 1.00 -29.97
CA PRO A 15 -5.25 0.26 -29.22
C PRO A 15 -4.71 -1.09 -28.74
N GLY A 16 -4.94 -1.41 -27.45
CA GLY A 16 -4.50 -2.69 -26.86
C GLY A 16 -3.05 -2.73 -26.39
N GLU A 17 -2.27 -1.67 -26.57
CA GLU A 17 -0.95 -1.55 -25.96
C GLU A 17 -1.02 -0.77 -24.64
N ALA A 18 -0.35 -1.32 -23.62
CA ALA A 18 -0.15 -0.57 -22.39
C ALA A 18 0.76 0.64 -22.67
N ALA A 19 0.40 1.80 -22.11
CA ALA A 19 1.16 3.04 -22.29
C ALA A 19 2.66 2.92 -21.91
N PHE A 20 3.01 1.90 -21.13
CA PHE A 20 4.40 1.62 -20.73
C PHE A 20 5.22 0.89 -21.81
N ALA A 21 4.58 0.14 -22.70
CA ALA A 21 5.31 -0.68 -23.67
C ALA A 21 6.13 0.16 -24.66
N GLY A 22 5.65 1.37 -25.01
CA GLY A 22 6.37 2.32 -25.85
C GLY A 22 7.53 3.04 -25.13
N ILE A 23 7.56 3.01 -23.81
CA ILE A 23 8.66 3.61 -23.02
C ILE A 23 9.89 2.71 -23.02
N PHE A 24 9.70 1.38 -23.02
CA PHE A 24 10.78 0.41 -22.94
C PHE A 24 11.48 0.16 -24.28
N ALA A 25 10.76 0.30 -25.38
CA ALA A 25 11.36 0.16 -26.71
C ALA A 25 10.58 1.03 -27.71
N PRO A 26 11.21 2.02 -28.35
CA PRO A 26 10.62 2.76 -29.46
C PRO A 26 10.20 1.78 -30.55
N ARG A 27 8.97 1.86 -31.04
CA ARG A 27 8.43 0.94 -32.02
C ARG A 27 8.23 1.64 -33.36
N ALA A 28 8.64 0.98 -34.41
CA ALA A 28 8.30 1.36 -35.77
C ALA A 28 7.24 0.37 -36.32
N TYR A 29 6.17 0.91 -36.84
CA TYR A 29 5.12 0.12 -37.52
C TYR A 29 5.32 0.24 -39.03
N ILE A 30 5.53 -0.89 -39.67
CA ILE A 30 5.72 -0.97 -41.11
C ILE A 30 4.62 -1.88 -41.72
N PRO A 31 4.23 -1.70 -42.99
CA PRO A 31 3.31 -2.61 -43.66
C PRO A 31 3.87 -4.04 -43.70
N LEU A 32 2.99 -5.03 -43.46
CA LEU A 32 3.40 -6.43 -43.35
C LEU A 32 4.00 -6.98 -44.68
N ASP A 33 3.54 -6.47 -45.82
CA ASP A 33 4.03 -6.80 -47.16
C ASP A 33 5.46 -6.30 -47.40
N GLN A 34 5.92 -5.30 -46.66
CA GLN A 34 7.27 -4.77 -46.77
C GLN A 34 8.25 -5.44 -45.79
N LEU A 35 7.77 -6.27 -44.89
CA LEU A 35 8.58 -6.87 -43.83
C LEU A 35 9.68 -7.80 -44.39
N GLU A 36 9.36 -8.57 -45.46
CA GLU A 36 10.34 -9.45 -46.12
C GLU A 36 11.54 -8.67 -46.69
N SER A 37 11.29 -7.47 -47.25
CA SER A 37 12.33 -6.63 -47.84
C SER A 37 13.33 -6.11 -46.80
N THR A 38 12.95 -6.03 -45.53
CA THR A 38 13.82 -5.57 -44.45
C THR A 38 14.91 -6.57 -44.06
N GLY A 39 14.73 -7.85 -44.39
CA GLY A 39 15.62 -8.92 -43.97
C GLY A 39 15.62 -9.18 -42.44
N LEU A 40 14.68 -8.60 -41.68
CA LEU A 40 14.57 -8.78 -40.24
C LEU A 40 14.06 -10.18 -39.87
N ILE A 41 13.33 -10.83 -40.76
CA ILE A 41 12.86 -12.20 -40.59
C ILE A 41 13.73 -13.13 -41.41
N GLY A 42 14.59 -13.87 -40.72
CA GLY A 42 15.50 -14.87 -41.29
C GLY A 42 15.45 -16.17 -40.48
N VAL A 43 16.27 -17.14 -40.87
CA VAL A 43 16.42 -18.38 -40.09
C VAL A 43 17.02 -18.03 -38.73
N GLY A 44 16.27 -18.34 -37.65
CA GLY A 44 16.66 -18.03 -36.29
C GLY A 44 16.07 -16.73 -35.71
N SER A 45 15.32 -15.95 -36.51
CA SER A 45 14.61 -14.77 -35.96
C SER A 45 13.40 -15.19 -35.15
N ILE A 46 13.24 -14.54 -33.97
CA ILE A 46 12.03 -14.72 -33.16
C ILE A 46 10.98 -13.71 -33.63
N ALA A 47 9.86 -14.19 -34.15
CA ALA A 47 8.73 -13.38 -34.54
C ALA A 47 7.47 -13.80 -33.78
N PHE A 48 6.77 -12.83 -33.18
CA PHE A 48 5.48 -13.07 -32.54
C PHE A 48 4.35 -12.67 -33.48
N TYR A 49 3.52 -13.63 -33.85
CA TYR A 49 2.32 -13.38 -34.64
C TYR A 49 1.15 -13.13 -33.70
N ARG A 50 0.46 -12.00 -33.87
CA ARG A 50 -0.76 -11.68 -33.14
C ARG A 50 -1.92 -11.51 -34.07
N MET A 51 -3.00 -12.26 -33.83
CA MET A 51 -4.27 -12.12 -34.53
C MET A 51 -5.30 -11.51 -33.58
N TYR A 52 -6.00 -10.49 -34.07
CA TYR A 52 -7.10 -9.87 -33.34
C TYR A 52 -8.41 -10.23 -34.05
N ALA A 53 -9.35 -10.81 -33.29
CA ALA A 53 -10.70 -11.08 -33.76
C ALA A 53 -11.68 -10.11 -33.13
N ALA A 54 -12.55 -9.48 -33.92
CA ALA A 54 -13.56 -8.55 -33.44
C ALA A 54 -14.90 -8.86 -34.09
N GLY A 55 -16.01 -8.47 -33.47
CA GLY A 55 -17.35 -8.65 -33.99
C GLY A 55 -17.87 -10.08 -33.94
N LEU A 56 -17.35 -10.89 -33.02
CA LEU A 56 -17.84 -12.25 -32.80
C LEU A 56 -19.24 -12.22 -32.18
N GLU A 57 -20.17 -12.98 -32.76
CA GLU A 57 -21.51 -13.19 -32.19
C GLU A 57 -21.50 -14.16 -30.98
N ILE A 58 -20.40 -14.88 -30.78
CA ILE A 58 -20.19 -15.89 -29.74
C ILE A 58 -19.30 -15.27 -28.65
N ASP A 59 -19.58 -15.60 -27.40
CA ASP A 59 -18.74 -15.19 -26.26
C ASP A 59 -17.31 -15.72 -26.46
N PRO A 60 -16.29 -14.85 -26.49
CA PRO A 60 -14.89 -15.26 -26.64
C PRO A 60 -14.43 -16.27 -25.58
N ALA A 61 -14.93 -16.18 -24.34
CA ALA A 61 -14.60 -17.12 -23.28
C ALA A 61 -15.04 -18.56 -23.60
N SER A 62 -16.20 -18.73 -24.24
CA SER A 62 -16.70 -20.05 -24.65
C SER A 62 -15.88 -20.68 -25.77
N ILE A 63 -15.32 -19.84 -26.66
CA ILE A 63 -14.41 -20.31 -27.72
C ILE A 63 -13.11 -20.82 -27.12
N MET A 64 -12.56 -20.07 -26.15
CA MET A 64 -11.34 -20.47 -25.46
C MET A 64 -11.54 -21.79 -24.72
N GLU A 65 -12.60 -21.92 -23.91
CA GLU A 65 -12.89 -23.14 -23.16
C GLU A 65 -13.07 -24.37 -24.08
N THR A 66 -13.75 -24.19 -25.22
CA THR A 66 -14.01 -25.29 -26.18
C THR A 66 -12.75 -25.71 -26.92
N HIS A 67 -11.84 -24.79 -27.22
CA HIS A 67 -10.67 -25.03 -28.06
C HIS A 67 -9.34 -25.00 -27.32
N GLN A 68 -9.34 -24.93 -25.98
CA GLN A 68 -8.15 -24.87 -25.15
C GLN A 68 -7.12 -25.95 -25.51
N SER A 69 -7.56 -27.18 -25.65
CA SER A 69 -6.67 -28.32 -26.02
C SER A 69 -6.01 -28.15 -27.40
N ASN A 70 -6.68 -27.50 -28.34
CA ASN A 70 -6.12 -27.23 -29.66
C ASN A 70 -5.13 -26.05 -29.61
N PHE A 71 -5.40 -25.04 -28.81
CA PHE A 71 -4.47 -23.93 -28.60
C PHE A 71 -3.19 -24.42 -27.93
N ASP A 72 -3.31 -25.20 -26.89
CA ASP A 72 -2.15 -25.79 -26.16
C ASP A 72 -1.32 -26.72 -27.05
N ALA A 73 -1.97 -27.55 -27.86
CA ALA A 73 -1.29 -28.47 -28.81
C ALA A 73 -0.50 -27.75 -29.91
N ASN A 74 -0.93 -26.54 -30.29
CA ASN A 74 -0.28 -25.74 -31.33
C ASN A 74 0.52 -24.55 -30.77
N TYR A 75 0.73 -24.49 -29.44
CA TYR A 75 1.46 -23.41 -28.74
C TYR A 75 0.88 -22.03 -29.05
N LEU A 76 -0.44 -21.94 -29.16
CA LEU A 76 -1.14 -20.68 -29.37
C LEU A 76 -1.62 -20.15 -28.01
N GLU A 77 -1.25 -18.93 -27.69
CA GLU A 77 -1.80 -18.19 -26.55
C GLU A 77 -3.05 -17.43 -27.00
N ALA A 78 -4.19 -17.74 -26.41
CA ALA A 78 -5.42 -17.01 -26.64
C ALA A 78 -5.76 -16.19 -25.37
N GLU A 79 -6.00 -14.90 -25.56
CA GLU A 79 -6.41 -14.00 -24.49
C GLU A 79 -7.71 -13.30 -24.87
N THR A 80 -8.67 -13.24 -23.95
CA THR A 80 -9.84 -12.36 -24.12
C THR A 80 -9.50 -10.93 -23.74
N VAL A 81 -10.35 -9.99 -24.18
CA VAL A 81 -10.24 -8.58 -23.73
C VAL A 81 -10.39 -8.48 -22.21
N GLU A 82 -11.19 -9.36 -21.61
CA GLU A 82 -11.40 -9.37 -20.16
C GLU A 82 -10.16 -9.89 -19.42
N ASP A 83 -9.51 -10.95 -19.90
CA ASP A 83 -8.24 -11.46 -19.35
C ASP A 83 -7.15 -10.40 -19.41
N ARG A 84 -7.05 -9.72 -20.56
CA ARG A 84 -6.10 -8.61 -20.76
C ARG A 84 -6.38 -7.44 -19.83
N LYS A 85 -7.66 -7.09 -19.66
CA LYS A 85 -8.10 -6.05 -18.74
C LYS A 85 -7.80 -6.42 -17.29
N GLN A 86 -8.00 -7.70 -16.90
CA GLN A 86 -7.65 -8.19 -15.57
C GLN A 86 -6.14 -8.19 -15.35
N SER A 87 -5.34 -8.65 -16.31
CA SER A 87 -3.87 -8.69 -16.15
C SER A 87 -3.27 -7.28 -16.00
N ILE A 88 -3.76 -6.30 -16.76
CA ILE A 88 -3.36 -4.89 -16.65
C ILE A 88 -3.98 -4.24 -15.39
N GLY A 89 -5.17 -4.68 -15.00
CA GLY A 89 -5.94 -4.12 -13.88
C GLY A 89 -5.49 -4.59 -12.50
N ARG A 90 -4.90 -5.78 -12.37
CA ARG A 90 -4.50 -6.35 -11.05
C ARG A 90 -3.69 -5.40 -10.15
N PRO A 91 -2.65 -4.71 -10.63
CA PRO A 91 -1.93 -3.73 -9.83
C PRO A 91 -2.80 -2.54 -9.40
N LEU A 92 -3.72 -2.11 -10.29
CA LEU A 92 -4.66 -1.02 -10.02
C LEU A 92 -5.78 -1.45 -9.05
N GLU A 93 -6.21 -2.71 -9.09
CA GLU A 93 -7.19 -3.28 -8.15
C GLU A 93 -6.62 -3.34 -6.72
N ASN A 94 -5.36 -3.74 -6.57
CA ASN A 94 -4.67 -3.72 -5.29
C ASN A 94 -4.58 -2.29 -4.74
N LEU A 95 -4.24 -1.32 -5.58
CA LEU A 95 -4.22 0.10 -5.22
C LEU A 95 -5.62 0.60 -4.85
N ASN A 96 -6.65 0.26 -5.62
CA ASN A 96 -8.04 0.64 -5.34
C ASN A 96 -8.54 0.05 -4.00
N SER A 97 -8.22 -1.22 -3.75
CA SER A 97 -8.54 -1.89 -2.48
C SER A 97 -7.85 -1.22 -1.29
N PHE A 98 -6.56 -0.90 -1.44
CA PHE A 98 -5.78 -0.16 -0.45
C PHE A 98 -6.36 1.23 -0.18
N LEU A 99 -6.65 2.02 -1.23
CA LEU A 99 -7.27 3.33 -1.11
C LEU A 99 -8.67 3.25 -0.47
N GLY A 100 -9.43 2.21 -0.81
CA GLY A 100 -10.72 1.90 -0.20
C GLY A 100 -10.63 1.65 1.30
N LEU A 101 -9.64 0.88 1.75
CA LEU A 101 -9.39 0.63 3.18
C LEU A 101 -8.95 1.89 3.92
N VAL A 102 -8.08 2.72 3.33
CA VAL A 102 -7.68 4.02 3.92
C VAL A 102 -8.88 4.95 4.05
N GLY A 103 -9.73 5.04 3.00
CA GLY A 103 -10.98 5.79 3.03
C GLY A 103 -11.94 5.29 4.11
N PHE A 104 -12.04 3.98 4.28
CA PHE A 104 -12.84 3.36 5.34
C PHE A 104 -12.34 3.72 6.75
N VAL A 105 -11.04 3.72 6.97
CA VAL A 105 -10.47 4.15 8.24
C VAL A 105 -10.75 5.63 8.51
N ALA A 106 -10.63 6.50 7.50
CA ALA A 106 -11.01 7.91 7.62
C ALA A 106 -12.49 8.06 8.00
N LEU A 107 -13.35 7.22 7.45
CA LEU A 107 -14.78 7.15 7.75
C LEU A 107 -15.06 6.69 9.19
N LEU A 108 -14.33 5.69 9.68
CA LEU A 108 -14.41 5.26 11.10
C LEU A 108 -13.95 6.36 12.06
N LEU A 109 -12.84 7.05 11.74
CA LEU A 109 -12.37 8.19 12.51
C LEU A 109 -13.41 9.32 12.52
N GLY A 110 -14.00 9.63 11.37
CA GLY A 110 -15.11 10.56 11.24
C GLY A 110 -16.29 10.18 12.15
N GLY A 111 -16.67 8.90 12.18
CA GLY A 111 -17.71 8.35 13.06
C GLY A 111 -17.41 8.58 14.55
N VAL A 112 -16.16 8.35 14.96
CA VAL A 112 -15.70 8.63 16.33
C VAL A 112 -15.83 10.14 16.63
N GLY A 113 -15.47 11.01 15.69
CA GLY A 113 -15.63 12.46 15.80
C GLY A 113 -17.08 12.88 15.96
N ILE A 114 -17.98 12.31 15.15
CA ILE A 114 -19.43 12.55 15.21
C ILE A 114 -20.00 12.10 16.57
N ALA A 115 -19.65 10.90 17.04
CA ALA A 115 -20.08 10.42 18.35
C ALA A 115 -19.69 11.38 19.47
N GLY A 116 -18.45 11.91 19.43
CA GLY A 116 -17.97 12.91 20.37
C GLY A 116 -18.73 14.23 20.28
N ALA A 117 -19.01 14.73 19.08
CA ALA A 117 -19.76 15.96 18.85
C ALA A 117 -21.20 15.84 19.35
N VAL A 118 -21.87 14.75 19.01
CA VAL A 118 -23.24 14.46 19.47
C VAL A 118 -23.28 14.35 20.98
N GLN A 119 -22.33 13.66 21.59
CA GLN A 119 -22.25 13.57 23.05
C GLN A 119 -22.07 14.93 23.71
N ALA A 120 -21.23 15.80 23.14
CA ALA A 120 -21.03 17.17 23.64
C ALA A 120 -22.31 18.00 23.53
N TYR A 121 -22.98 17.91 22.38
CA TYR A 121 -24.25 18.59 22.13
C TYR A 121 -25.33 18.16 23.13
N LEU A 122 -25.47 16.86 23.37
CA LEU A 122 -26.45 16.32 24.33
C LEU A 122 -26.15 16.75 25.77
N ILE A 123 -24.89 16.88 26.17
CA ILE A 123 -24.53 17.40 27.48
C ILE A 123 -25.00 18.84 27.65
N GLN A 124 -24.86 19.69 26.61
CA GLN A 124 -25.32 21.08 26.65
C GLN A 124 -26.86 21.19 26.65
N LYS A 125 -27.56 20.22 26.08
CA LYS A 125 -29.02 20.21 25.94
C LYS A 125 -29.72 19.40 27.03
N ARG A 126 -29.00 18.94 28.07
CA ARG A 126 -29.58 18.16 29.18
C ARG A 126 -30.72 18.86 29.87
N ASP A 127 -30.61 20.16 30.14
CA ASP A 127 -31.65 20.97 30.78
C ASP A 127 -32.90 21.09 29.89
N THR A 128 -32.71 21.23 28.59
CA THR A 128 -33.79 21.23 27.61
C THR A 128 -34.55 19.88 27.62
N VAL A 129 -33.82 18.76 27.68
CA VAL A 129 -34.41 17.41 27.81
C VAL A 129 -35.19 17.30 29.11
N ALA A 130 -34.67 17.80 30.22
CA ALA A 130 -35.31 17.80 31.51
C ALA A 130 -36.62 18.59 31.50
N ILE A 131 -36.61 19.80 30.95
CA ILE A 131 -37.80 20.66 30.79
C ILE A 131 -38.88 19.95 29.95
N LEU A 132 -38.52 19.38 28.79
CA LEU A 132 -39.44 18.62 27.96
C LEU A 132 -40.07 17.45 28.71
N ARG A 133 -39.29 16.73 29.53
CA ARG A 133 -39.77 15.63 30.36
C ARG A 133 -40.68 16.11 31.48
N CYS A 134 -40.41 17.26 32.09
CA CYS A 134 -41.28 17.86 33.09
C CYS A 134 -42.62 18.35 32.49
N LEU A 135 -42.62 18.77 31.23
CA LEU A 135 -43.82 19.17 30.48
C LEU A 135 -44.63 17.97 29.98
N GLY A 136 -44.26 16.73 30.36
CA GLY A 136 -45.05 15.50 30.09
C GLY A 136 -44.63 14.76 28.82
N SER A 137 -43.54 15.19 28.10
CA SER A 137 -43.08 14.43 26.95
C SER A 137 -42.55 13.06 27.35
N SER A 138 -42.85 12.02 26.57
CA SER A 138 -42.28 10.69 26.76
C SER A 138 -40.78 10.70 26.46
N SER A 139 -40.04 9.73 27.03
CA SER A 139 -38.59 9.55 26.75
C SER A 139 -38.30 9.33 25.26
N GLN A 140 -39.22 8.68 24.54
CA GLN A 140 -39.10 8.44 23.11
C GLN A 140 -39.34 9.71 22.30
N GLN A 141 -40.31 10.54 22.67
CA GLN A 141 -40.58 11.84 22.03
C GLN A 141 -39.39 12.79 22.22
N ALA A 142 -38.86 12.92 23.45
CA ALA A 142 -37.67 13.74 23.70
C ALA A 142 -36.44 13.25 22.90
N ALA A 143 -36.20 11.95 22.85
CA ALA A 143 -35.12 11.38 22.03
C ALA A 143 -35.39 11.59 20.53
N GLY A 144 -36.62 11.49 20.07
CA GLY A 144 -37.03 11.69 18.68
C GLY A 144 -36.69 13.08 18.15
N VAL A 145 -36.91 14.13 18.95
CA VAL A 145 -36.52 15.50 18.58
C VAL A 145 -35.01 15.61 18.27
N PHE A 146 -34.17 15.05 19.13
CA PHE A 146 -32.72 15.05 18.90
C PHE A 146 -32.30 14.15 17.73
N TRP A 147 -33.03 13.06 17.50
CA TRP A 147 -32.85 12.20 16.35
C TRP A 147 -33.05 12.95 15.02
N PHE A 148 -34.12 13.70 14.89
CA PHE A 148 -34.41 14.51 13.71
C PHE A 148 -33.36 15.61 13.51
N GLN A 149 -32.93 16.27 14.60
CA GLN A 149 -31.90 17.28 14.51
C GLN A 149 -30.53 16.71 14.07
N ILE A 150 -30.09 15.61 14.69
CA ILE A 150 -28.82 14.97 14.35
C ILE A 150 -28.90 14.37 12.95
N GLY A 151 -30.01 13.75 12.56
CA GLY A 151 -30.24 13.23 11.21
C GLY A 151 -30.20 14.32 10.14
N GLY A 152 -30.85 15.45 10.40
CA GLY A 152 -30.79 16.61 9.49
C GLY A 152 -29.37 17.14 9.31
N ILE A 153 -28.62 17.33 10.40
CA ILE A 153 -27.20 17.76 10.35
C ILE A 153 -26.34 16.72 9.63
N ALA A 154 -26.59 15.42 9.85
CA ALA A 154 -25.87 14.34 9.20
C ALA A 154 -26.06 14.35 7.68
N ILE A 155 -27.28 14.57 7.21
CA ILE A 155 -27.59 14.66 5.76
C ILE A 155 -26.93 15.89 5.15
N ILE A 156 -27.04 17.05 5.79
CA ILE A 156 -26.40 18.30 5.32
C ILE A 156 -24.88 18.12 5.28
N GLY A 157 -24.30 17.50 6.32
CA GLY A 157 -22.88 17.19 6.40
C GLY A 157 -22.42 16.22 5.30
N ALA A 158 -23.21 15.19 5.02
CA ALA A 158 -22.92 14.23 3.95
C ALA A 158 -22.96 14.90 2.57
N LEU A 159 -23.95 15.77 2.32
CA LEU A 159 -24.04 16.55 1.07
C LEU A 159 -22.85 17.52 0.93
N ALA A 160 -22.51 18.26 1.99
CA ALA A 160 -21.37 19.17 1.98
C ALA A 160 -20.05 18.40 1.77
N GLY A 161 -19.92 17.22 2.40
CA GLY A 161 -18.78 16.30 2.20
C GLY A 161 -18.69 15.78 0.76
N ALA A 162 -19.81 15.44 0.15
CA ALA A 162 -19.85 15.00 -1.25
C ALA A 162 -19.43 16.14 -2.20
N VAL A 163 -19.92 17.37 -1.98
CA VAL A 163 -19.49 18.55 -2.76
C VAL A 163 -17.99 18.79 -2.60
N ALA A 164 -17.48 18.76 -1.36
CA ALA A 164 -16.05 18.89 -1.11
C ALA A 164 -15.24 17.76 -1.79
N GLY A 165 -15.74 16.53 -1.79
CA GLY A 165 -15.14 15.39 -2.47
C GLY A 165 -15.04 15.59 -3.98
N VAL A 166 -16.12 16.06 -4.62
CA VAL A 166 -16.14 16.40 -6.06
C VAL A 166 -15.15 17.52 -6.37
N PHE A 167 -15.09 18.53 -5.50
CA PHE A 167 -14.12 19.62 -5.67
C PHE A 167 -12.68 19.12 -5.56
N CYS A 168 -12.36 18.26 -4.59
CA CYS A 168 -11.06 17.60 -4.48
C CYS A 168 -10.76 16.74 -5.72
N GLN A 169 -11.76 15.99 -6.21
CA GLN A 169 -11.62 15.19 -7.44
C GLN A 169 -11.35 16.07 -8.67
N ALA A 170 -11.94 17.25 -8.77
CA ALA A 170 -11.70 18.20 -9.87
C ALA A 170 -10.33 18.91 -9.76
N ALA A 171 -9.87 19.14 -8.53
CA ALA A 171 -8.57 19.78 -8.29
C ALA A 171 -7.40 18.82 -8.52
N LEU A 172 -7.58 17.53 -8.22
CA LEU A 172 -6.54 16.52 -8.29
C LEU A 172 -5.88 16.40 -9.68
N PRO A 173 -6.60 16.30 -10.81
CA PRO A 173 -6.01 16.24 -12.14
C PRO A 173 -5.18 17.49 -12.47
N ARG A 174 -5.63 18.68 -12.05
CA ARG A 174 -4.90 19.93 -12.28
C ARG A 174 -3.60 20.01 -11.49
N LEU A 175 -3.60 19.52 -10.25
CA LEU A 175 -2.41 19.47 -9.40
C LEU A 175 -1.43 18.40 -9.89
N LEU A 176 -1.94 17.31 -10.49
CA LEU A 176 -1.15 16.19 -11.00
C LEU A 176 -0.74 16.34 -12.47
N ALA A 177 -1.35 17.27 -13.23
CA ALA A 177 -1.07 17.46 -14.64
C ALA A 177 0.43 17.53 -14.99
N PRO A 178 1.30 18.24 -14.24
CA PRO A 178 2.74 18.26 -14.52
C PRO A 178 3.45 16.92 -14.24
N VAL A 179 2.81 16.01 -13.53
CA VAL A 179 3.41 14.76 -13.07
C VAL A 179 2.87 13.54 -13.84
N LEU A 180 1.73 13.67 -14.54
CA LEU A 180 1.07 12.57 -15.24
C LEU A 180 1.39 12.60 -16.74
N PRO A 181 1.81 11.48 -17.38
CA PRO A 181 2.06 11.41 -18.83
C PRO A 181 0.79 11.27 -19.66
N PHE A 182 -0.37 11.17 -19.03
CA PHE A 182 -1.67 11.07 -19.68
C PHE A 182 -2.63 12.11 -19.12
N GLN A 183 -3.51 12.60 -19.96
CA GLN A 183 -4.54 13.53 -19.56
C GLN A 183 -5.62 12.78 -18.78
N LEU A 184 -5.83 13.18 -17.52
CA LEU A 184 -6.96 12.71 -16.73
C LEU A 184 -8.17 13.58 -17.07
N ASP A 185 -9.10 13.02 -17.82
CA ASP A 185 -10.38 13.66 -18.06
C ASP A 185 -11.21 13.66 -16.78
N PHE A 186 -11.62 14.85 -16.36
CA PHE A 186 -12.53 15.00 -15.24
C PHE A 186 -13.93 14.56 -15.65
N PHE A 187 -14.45 13.53 -15.02
CA PHE A 187 -15.86 13.16 -15.14
C PHE A 187 -16.51 13.04 -13.77
N VAL A 188 -17.77 13.43 -13.68
CA VAL A 188 -18.54 13.36 -12.45
C VAL A 188 -19.10 11.94 -12.31
N SER A 189 -18.57 11.17 -11.34
CA SER A 189 -19.09 9.84 -11.04
C SER A 189 -20.32 9.92 -10.14
N TRP A 190 -21.50 9.92 -10.70
CA TRP A 190 -22.76 9.92 -9.95
C TRP A 190 -22.88 8.73 -8.98
N PRO A 191 -22.51 7.48 -9.34
CA PRO A 191 -22.48 6.37 -8.40
C PRO A 191 -21.52 6.63 -7.23
N GLY A 192 -20.35 7.22 -7.48
CA GLY A 192 -19.39 7.58 -6.43
C GLY A 192 -19.94 8.62 -5.45
N ILE A 193 -20.60 9.66 -5.97
CA ILE A 193 -21.25 10.68 -5.14
C ILE A 193 -22.35 10.05 -4.27
N LEU A 194 -23.23 9.24 -4.87
CA LEU A 194 -24.33 8.62 -4.15
C LEU A 194 -23.84 7.66 -3.05
N THR A 195 -22.85 6.83 -3.37
CA THR A 195 -22.22 5.93 -2.38
C THR A 195 -21.55 6.71 -1.26
N GLY A 196 -20.86 7.80 -1.57
CA GLY A 196 -20.25 8.69 -0.58
C GLY A 196 -21.26 9.32 0.37
N ILE A 197 -22.38 9.82 -0.15
CA ILE A 197 -23.48 10.38 0.64
C ILE A 197 -24.08 9.30 1.55
N ILE A 198 -24.37 8.11 1.00
CA ILE A 198 -24.95 7.01 1.76
C ILE A 198 -24.00 6.58 2.89
N TYR A 199 -22.74 6.35 2.60
CA TYR A 199 -21.76 5.94 3.62
C TYR A 199 -21.55 7.01 4.69
N GLY A 200 -21.47 8.28 4.29
CA GLY A 200 -21.36 9.39 5.22
C GLY A 200 -22.59 9.51 6.13
N ALA A 201 -23.79 9.46 5.56
CA ALA A 201 -25.04 9.52 6.30
C ALA A 201 -25.22 8.32 7.24
N VAL A 202 -24.98 7.10 6.75
CA VAL A 202 -25.08 5.87 7.56
C VAL A 202 -24.09 5.90 8.72
N THR A 203 -22.84 6.30 8.47
CA THR A 203 -21.83 6.41 9.53
C THR A 203 -22.23 7.45 10.57
N ALA A 204 -22.70 8.62 10.14
CA ALA A 204 -23.15 9.67 11.04
C ALA A 204 -24.35 9.23 11.90
N PHE A 205 -25.26 8.50 11.29
CA PHE A 205 -26.42 7.96 11.94
C PHE A 205 -26.07 6.88 12.98
N LEU A 206 -25.23 5.93 12.61
CA LEU A 206 -24.75 4.88 13.50
C LEU A 206 -23.91 5.46 14.66
N ALA A 207 -23.02 6.38 14.37
CA ALA A 207 -22.19 7.04 15.38
C ALA A 207 -23.01 7.92 16.35
N GLY A 208 -24.10 8.56 15.85
CA GLY A 208 -25.00 9.37 16.63
C GLY A 208 -25.93 8.59 17.57
N ILE A 209 -26.24 7.33 17.24
CA ILE A 209 -27.11 6.47 18.07
C ILE A 209 -26.55 6.26 19.48
N PHE A 210 -25.26 5.94 19.61
CA PHE A 210 -24.64 5.57 20.89
C PHE A 210 -24.76 6.66 21.97
N PRO A 211 -24.48 7.94 21.67
CA PRO A 211 -24.69 9.02 22.64
C PRO A 211 -26.16 9.28 23.00
N LEU A 212 -27.12 8.93 22.12
CA LEU A 212 -28.54 9.15 22.33
C LEU A 212 -29.18 8.08 23.25
N LEU A 213 -28.63 6.87 23.30
CA LEU A 213 -29.20 5.77 24.09
C LEU A 213 -29.39 6.08 25.58
N PRO A 214 -28.45 6.78 26.28
CA PRO A 214 -28.60 7.14 27.69
C PRO A 214 -29.73 8.11 27.95
N LEU A 215 -30.19 8.91 26.95
CA LEU A 215 -31.31 9.84 27.15
C LEU A 215 -32.62 9.15 27.54
N ARG A 216 -32.82 7.90 27.11
CA ARG A 216 -33.99 7.10 27.45
C ARG A 216 -34.16 6.82 28.96
N LYS A 217 -33.04 6.91 29.71
CA LYS A 217 -33.00 6.60 31.15
C LYS A 217 -32.99 7.83 32.06
N ILE A 218 -33.05 9.03 31.49
CA ILE A 218 -33.08 10.26 32.29
C ILE A 218 -34.43 10.39 32.96
N SER A 219 -34.48 10.29 34.30
CA SER A 219 -35.68 10.55 35.08
C SER A 219 -35.87 12.05 35.33
N PRO A 220 -37.10 12.59 35.30
CA PRO A 220 -37.40 14.00 35.57
C PRO A 220 -36.83 14.50 36.92
N LEU A 221 -36.92 13.66 37.96
CA LEU A 221 -36.46 13.95 39.30
C LEU A 221 -34.92 14.16 39.42
N ARG A 222 -34.13 13.45 38.55
CA ARG A 222 -32.69 13.64 38.53
C ARG A 222 -32.27 14.94 37.84
N ALA A 223 -33.13 15.47 36.97
CA ALA A 223 -32.87 16.73 36.26
C ALA A 223 -33.04 17.95 37.17
N ILE A 224 -33.89 17.88 38.20
CA ILE A 224 -34.14 18.95 39.15
C ILE A 224 -33.11 18.95 40.29
N ARG A 225 -32.57 17.81 40.66
CA ARG A 225 -31.45 17.72 41.65
C ARG A 225 -30.13 17.85 40.93
N ALA A 226 -29.43 18.95 41.13
CA ALA A 226 -28.13 19.23 40.57
C ALA A 226 -27.00 18.24 40.95
N ASP A 227 -27.29 17.19 41.71
CA ASP A 227 -26.38 16.14 42.14
C ASP A 227 -26.28 15.04 41.08
N PHE A 228 -25.57 15.33 40.02
CA PHE A 228 -25.23 14.34 38.99
C PHE A 228 -24.00 13.52 39.40
N SER A 229 -24.18 12.56 40.31
CA SER A 229 -23.27 11.44 40.40
C SER A 229 -23.31 10.65 39.11
N ASN A 230 -22.21 10.69 38.33
CA ASN A 230 -21.99 9.86 37.13
C ASN A 230 -21.89 8.38 37.57
N THR A 231 -23.01 7.74 37.86
CA THR A 231 -23.06 6.29 37.88
C THR A 231 -22.94 5.81 36.43
N PRO A 232 -21.92 5.01 36.08
CA PRO A 232 -21.81 4.45 34.74
C PRO A 232 -23.11 3.69 34.44
N ALA A 233 -23.82 4.12 33.38
CA ALA A 233 -25.03 3.44 32.95
C ALA A 233 -24.68 1.99 32.65
N LYS A 234 -25.29 1.03 33.39
CA LYS A 234 -25.16 -0.39 33.09
C LYS A 234 -25.54 -0.60 31.61
N THR A 235 -24.63 -1.20 30.85
CA THR A 235 -24.82 -1.51 29.43
C THR A 235 -26.07 -2.36 29.24
N ASP A 236 -27.06 -1.81 28.54
CA ASP A 236 -28.35 -2.43 28.29
C ASP A 236 -28.23 -3.47 27.14
N ARG A 237 -29.10 -4.46 27.10
CA ARG A 237 -29.13 -5.45 26.01
C ARG A 237 -29.20 -4.78 24.64
N LEU A 238 -30.00 -3.70 24.51
CA LEU A 238 -30.12 -2.93 23.27
C LEU A 238 -28.82 -2.27 22.86
N THR A 239 -28.05 -1.72 23.80
CA THR A 239 -26.73 -1.12 23.50
C THR A 239 -25.73 -2.16 23.01
N ARG A 240 -25.77 -3.38 23.58
CA ARG A 240 -24.92 -4.50 23.13
C ARG A 240 -25.32 -5.00 21.76
N SER A 241 -26.65 -5.17 21.50
CA SER A 241 -27.11 -5.62 20.16
C SER A 241 -26.80 -4.61 19.07
N LEU A 242 -26.93 -3.30 19.33
CA LEU A 242 -26.53 -2.25 18.38
C LEU A 242 -25.02 -2.21 18.16
N ALA A 243 -24.21 -2.38 19.21
CA ALA A 243 -22.77 -2.46 19.08
C ALA A 243 -22.35 -3.67 18.23
N LEU A 244 -22.98 -4.81 18.45
CA LEU A 244 -22.74 -6.02 17.67
C LEU A 244 -23.17 -5.85 16.21
N LEU A 245 -24.32 -5.22 15.97
CA LEU A 245 -24.77 -4.89 14.61
C LEU A 245 -23.78 -3.96 13.89
N CYS A 246 -23.31 -2.91 14.57
CA CYS A 246 -22.28 -2.02 14.01
C CYS A 246 -20.99 -2.78 13.69
N LEU A 247 -20.55 -3.67 14.57
CA LEU A 247 -19.37 -4.49 14.33
C LEU A 247 -19.53 -5.38 13.09
N ILE A 248 -20.70 -6.02 12.95
CA ILE A 248 -21.04 -6.84 11.77
C ILE A 248 -21.04 -5.99 10.50
N LEU A 249 -21.67 -4.82 10.50
CA LEU A 249 -21.71 -3.93 9.35
C LEU A 249 -20.30 -3.45 8.94
N ILE A 250 -19.48 -3.09 9.93
CA ILE A 250 -18.07 -2.74 9.73
C ILE A 250 -17.31 -3.92 9.11
N SER A 251 -17.52 -5.14 9.61
CA SER A 251 -16.86 -6.34 9.11
C SER A 251 -17.28 -6.68 7.67
N VAL A 252 -18.56 -6.64 7.39
CA VAL A 252 -19.10 -6.88 6.03
C VAL A 252 -18.54 -5.86 5.05
N PHE A 253 -18.49 -4.58 5.45
CA PHE A 253 -17.96 -3.53 4.59
C PHE A 253 -16.47 -3.73 4.30
N ALA A 254 -15.65 -4.03 5.31
CA ALA A 254 -14.22 -4.24 5.12
C ALA A 254 -13.94 -5.47 4.24
N VAL A 255 -14.66 -6.57 4.45
CA VAL A 255 -14.54 -7.78 3.63
C VAL A 255 -14.95 -7.52 2.18
N SER A 256 -15.99 -6.73 1.93
CA SER A 256 -16.45 -6.40 0.58
C SER A 256 -15.47 -5.53 -0.23
N ARG A 257 -14.47 -4.94 0.42
CA ARG A 257 -13.46 -4.08 -0.22
C ARG A 257 -12.13 -4.78 -0.46
N THR A 258 -11.98 -6.03 -0.04
CA THR A 258 -10.77 -6.81 -0.24
C THR A 258 -11.02 -7.95 -1.22
N PRO A 259 -10.09 -8.23 -2.16
CA PRO A 259 -10.26 -9.33 -3.13
C PRO A 259 -10.32 -10.70 -2.42
N VAL A 260 -9.66 -10.84 -1.28
CA VAL A 260 -9.67 -12.05 -0.47
C VAL A 260 -10.34 -11.76 0.87
N TRP A 261 -11.41 -12.47 1.18
CA TRP A 261 -12.27 -12.24 2.36
C TRP A 261 -11.49 -12.24 3.69
N TRP A 262 -10.47 -13.08 3.82
CA TRP A 262 -9.71 -13.19 5.06
C TRP A 262 -8.77 -11.98 5.29
N HIS A 263 -8.31 -11.28 4.23
CA HIS A 263 -7.56 -10.03 4.35
C HIS A 263 -8.42 -8.93 5.02
N GLY A 264 -9.70 -8.87 4.67
CA GLY A 264 -10.65 -7.96 5.32
C GLY A 264 -10.83 -8.26 6.81
N LEU A 265 -10.91 -9.54 7.20
CA LEU A 265 -10.98 -9.95 8.60
C LEU A 265 -9.67 -9.68 9.36
N ALA A 266 -8.51 -9.93 8.74
CA ALA A 266 -7.21 -9.62 9.31
C ALA A 266 -7.04 -8.11 9.56
N PHE A 267 -7.51 -7.27 8.63
CA PHE A 267 -7.52 -5.82 8.79
C PHE A 267 -8.37 -5.38 9.99
N ILE A 268 -9.57 -5.92 10.14
CA ILE A 268 -10.45 -5.62 11.29
C ILE A 268 -9.82 -6.11 12.59
N GLY A 269 -9.25 -7.31 12.59
CA GLY A 269 -8.52 -7.87 13.72
C GLY A 269 -7.35 -6.96 14.13
N GLY A 270 -6.53 -6.52 13.17
CA GLY A 270 -5.45 -5.57 13.39
C GLY A 270 -5.93 -4.23 13.94
N LEU A 271 -7.01 -3.69 13.38
CA LEU A 271 -7.62 -2.45 13.88
C LEU A 271 -8.16 -2.61 15.31
N ALA A 272 -8.81 -3.73 15.61
CA ALA A 272 -9.30 -4.02 16.96
C ALA A 272 -8.16 -4.15 17.97
N VAL A 273 -7.07 -4.82 17.60
CA VAL A 273 -5.84 -4.91 18.42
C VAL A 273 -5.24 -3.53 18.64
N ALA A 274 -5.14 -2.70 17.58
CA ALA A 274 -4.63 -1.34 17.70
C ALA A 274 -5.49 -0.50 18.67
N LEU A 275 -6.81 -0.54 18.53
CA LEU A 275 -7.74 0.15 19.42
C LEU A 275 -7.61 -0.34 20.88
N LEU A 276 -7.45 -1.65 21.08
CA LEU A 276 -7.25 -2.25 22.40
C LEU A 276 -5.93 -1.80 23.02
N VAL A 277 -4.84 -1.76 22.24
CA VAL A 277 -3.53 -1.26 22.70
C VAL A 277 -3.63 0.21 23.10
N PHE A 278 -4.27 1.07 22.28
CA PHE A 278 -4.48 2.47 22.61
C PHE A 278 -5.32 2.64 23.89
N TRP A 279 -6.38 1.85 24.02
CA TRP A 279 -7.21 1.86 25.23
C TRP A 279 -6.42 1.42 26.47
N ALA A 280 -5.71 0.30 26.38
CA ALA A 280 -4.89 -0.24 27.45
C ALA A 280 -3.79 0.76 27.87
N ALA A 281 -3.12 1.39 26.90
CA ALA A 281 -2.11 2.39 27.14
C ALA A 281 -2.70 3.65 27.82
N ALA A 282 -3.84 4.14 27.34
CA ALA A 282 -4.51 5.28 27.95
C ALA A 282 -4.95 4.98 29.42
N VAL A 283 -5.40 3.75 29.69
CA VAL A 283 -5.74 3.29 31.04
C VAL A 283 -4.48 3.16 31.91
N SER A 284 -3.41 2.57 31.37
CA SER A 284 -2.12 2.41 32.06
C SER A 284 -1.51 3.75 32.47
N ILE A 285 -1.55 4.74 31.56
CA ILE A 285 -1.08 6.09 31.85
C ILE A 285 -1.91 6.73 32.96
N LYS A 286 -3.23 6.62 32.92
CA LYS A 286 -4.09 7.09 34.03
C LYS A 286 -3.71 6.43 35.35
N TRP A 287 -3.39 5.14 35.35
CA TRP A 287 -3.01 4.39 36.52
C TRP A 287 -1.63 4.81 37.03
N ILE A 288 -0.62 4.96 36.14
CA ILE A 288 0.74 5.42 36.49
C ILE A 288 0.70 6.85 37.04
N LEU A 289 -0.02 7.75 36.38
CA LEU A 289 -0.17 9.14 36.81
C LEU A 289 -0.88 9.24 38.16
N ARG A 290 -1.79 8.34 38.49
CA ARG A 290 -2.47 8.29 39.77
C ARG A 290 -1.55 7.82 40.90
N ARG A 291 -0.56 6.94 40.61
CA ARG A 291 0.28 6.29 41.61
C ARG A 291 1.56 7.07 41.98
N ASN A 292 2.14 7.83 41.04
CA ASN A 292 3.53 8.31 41.14
C ASN A 292 3.70 9.82 41.27
N LEU A 293 2.68 10.63 41.55
CA LEU A 293 2.77 12.08 41.42
C LEU A 293 3.22 12.79 42.71
N LYS A 294 4.48 12.61 43.13
CA LYS A 294 5.18 13.54 44.01
C LYS A 294 5.96 14.59 43.21
N MET A 295 5.28 15.31 42.29
CA MET A 295 5.92 16.37 41.49
C MET A 295 6.07 17.66 42.31
N ARG A 296 7.28 18.24 42.32
CA ARG A 296 7.60 19.50 43.02
C ARG A 296 6.94 20.73 42.38
N SER A 297 6.75 20.73 41.06
CA SER A 297 6.16 21.87 40.33
C SER A 297 4.63 21.82 40.37
N PHE A 298 3.98 22.91 40.83
CA PHE A 298 2.52 23.07 40.80
C PHE A 298 1.94 22.90 39.41
N ILE A 299 2.59 23.48 38.38
CA ILE A 299 2.11 23.45 36.99
C ILE A 299 2.08 22.01 36.45
N LEU A 300 3.17 21.25 36.63
CA LEU A 300 3.26 19.85 36.21
C LEU A 300 2.26 18.97 36.97
N ARG A 301 2.17 19.16 38.31
CA ARG A 301 1.22 18.41 39.12
C ARG A 301 -0.23 18.65 38.70
N GLN A 302 -0.59 19.90 38.37
CA GLN A 302 -1.95 20.24 37.94
C GLN A 302 -2.24 19.69 36.54
N ALA A 303 -1.31 19.81 35.57
CA ALA A 303 -1.45 19.29 34.23
C ALA A 303 -1.65 17.75 34.21
N THR A 304 -0.83 17.03 35.00
CA THR A 304 -0.94 15.56 35.11
C THR A 304 -2.17 15.13 35.93
N SER A 305 -2.57 15.90 36.95
CA SER A 305 -3.80 15.65 37.69
C SER A 305 -5.04 15.74 36.79
N ASN A 306 -5.06 16.70 35.86
CA ASN A 306 -6.15 16.84 34.93
C ASN A 306 -6.33 15.61 34.06
N LEU A 307 -5.26 14.93 33.63
CA LEU A 307 -5.31 13.76 32.74
C LEU A 307 -6.01 12.54 33.37
N HIS A 308 -5.97 12.37 34.70
CA HIS A 308 -6.56 11.20 35.36
C HIS A 308 -7.91 11.45 36.04
N ARG A 309 -8.46 12.66 35.98
CA ARG A 309 -9.81 12.95 36.48
C ARG A 309 -10.88 12.10 35.82
N PRO A 310 -11.90 11.62 36.55
CA PRO A 310 -12.90 10.68 36.03
C PRO A 310 -13.76 11.25 34.89
N GLN A 311 -13.90 12.55 34.77
CA GLN A 311 -14.67 13.25 33.75
C GLN A 311 -13.82 13.65 32.51
N ASN A 312 -12.49 13.42 32.54
CA ASN A 312 -11.62 13.84 31.46
C ASN A 312 -11.68 12.84 30.28
N ARG A 313 -11.79 13.36 29.07
CA ARG A 313 -11.84 12.61 27.80
C ARG A 313 -10.47 12.15 27.32
N THR A 314 -9.48 12.02 28.23
CA THR A 314 -8.11 11.61 27.91
C THR A 314 -8.04 10.36 27.04
N ILE A 315 -8.79 9.31 27.41
CA ILE A 315 -8.81 8.03 26.64
C ILE A 315 -9.27 8.29 25.21
N TYR A 316 -10.36 9.04 25.05
CA TYR A 316 -10.92 9.34 23.73
C TYR A 316 -9.94 10.12 22.86
N LEU A 317 -9.30 11.15 23.40
CA LEU A 317 -8.30 11.97 22.71
C LEU A 317 -7.06 11.16 22.35
N THR A 318 -6.56 10.33 23.27
CA THR A 318 -5.39 9.47 23.02
C THR A 318 -5.67 8.45 21.93
N VAL A 319 -6.85 7.81 21.95
CA VAL A 319 -7.24 6.83 20.92
C VAL A 319 -7.39 7.52 19.55
N SER A 320 -8.10 8.64 19.49
CA SER A 320 -8.34 9.35 18.23
C SER A 320 -7.07 9.85 17.58
N LEU A 321 -6.21 10.55 18.34
CA LEU A 321 -4.90 11.01 17.87
C LEU A 321 -3.96 9.86 17.53
N GLY A 322 -3.94 8.83 18.39
CA GLY A 322 -3.07 7.68 18.23
C GLY A 322 -3.40 6.88 16.97
N VAL A 323 -4.67 6.59 16.70
CA VAL A 323 -5.10 5.89 15.49
C VAL A 323 -4.76 6.70 14.25
N GLY A 324 -5.01 8.03 14.26
CA GLY A 324 -4.60 8.89 13.16
C GLY A 324 -3.08 8.83 12.91
N THR A 325 -2.27 8.91 13.96
CA THR A 325 -0.81 8.80 13.87
C THR A 325 -0.38 7.44 13.35
N PHE A 326 -0.95 6.36 13.89
CA PHE A 326 -0.70 4.98 13.47
C PHE A 326 -0.89 4.81 11.97
N LEU A 327 -2.02 5.26 11.45
CA LEU A 327 -2.35 5.08 10.04
C LEU A 327 -1.45 5.89 9.12
N ILE A 328 -1.25 7.17 9.43
CA ILE A 328 -0.39 8.05 8.62
C ILE A 328 1.03 7.52 8.61
N TYR A 329 1.54 7.13 9.77
CA TYR A 329 2.93 6.68 9.87
C TYR A 329 3.14 5.29 9.27
N THR A 330 2.18 4.35 9.41
CA THR A 330 2.22 3.05 8.72
C THR A 330 2.29 3.26 7.20
N LEU A 331 1.46 4.15 6.69
CA LEU A 331 1.46 4.50 5.28
C LEU A 331 2.80 5.09 4.82
N THR A 332 3.38 6.00 5.61
CA THR A 332 4.70 6.60 5.34
C THR A 332 5.81 5.54 5.36
N LEU A 333 5.76 4.58 6.29
CA LEU A 333 6.74 3.49 6.37
C LEU A 333 6.69 2.57 5.15
N ILE A 334 5.50 2.14 4.72
CA ILE A 334 5.32 1.32 3.52
C ILE A 334 5.90 2.05 2.31
N GLN A 335 5.57 3.32 2.17
CA GLN A 335 6.07 4.17 1.10
C GLN A 335 7.59 4.31 1.11
N THR A 336 8.20 4.59 2.27
CA THR A 336 9.66 4.73 2.40
C THR A 336 10.35 3.40 2.10
N GLY A 337 9.80 2.27 2.55
CA GLY A 337 10.33 0.94 2.24
C GLY A 337 10.33 0.62 0.74
N LEU A 338 9.23 0.95 0.04
CA LEU A 338 9.16 0.78 -1.41
C LEU A 338 10.14 1.69 -2.17
N LEU A 339 10.33 2.93 -1.72
CA LEU A 339 11.27 3.87 -2.34
C LEU A 339 12.73 3.49 -2.08
N GLN A 340 13.07 2.99 -0.90
CA GLN A 340 14.44 2.55 -0.60
C GLN A 340 14.90 1.38 -1.47
N GLN A 341 14.00 0.48 -1.85
CA GLN A 341 14.34 -0.58 -2.81
C GLN A 341 14.80 -0.01 -4.17
N THR A 342 14.24 1.12 -4.60
CA THR A 342 14.64 1.77 -5.85
C THR A 342 15.91 2.61 -5.69
N GLU A 343 16.12 3.26 -4.53
CA GLU A 343 17.31 4.09 -4.26
C GLU A 343 18.59 3.26 -4.01
N LEU A 344 18.48 2.06 -3.45
CA LEU A 344 19.61 1.14 -3.29
C LEU A 344 20.20 0.72 -4.64
N SER A 345 19.40 0.72 -5.70
CA SER A 345 19.87 0.50 -7.06
C SER A 345 20.68 1.68 -7.65
N GLU A 346 20.48 2.91 -7.16
CA GLU A 346 21.21 4.09 -7.63
C GLU A 346 22.58 4.28 -6.93
N GLN A 347 22.74 3.84 -5.69
CA GLN A 347 23.96 4.04 -4.90
C GLN A 347 24.98 2.92 -5.02
N SER A 348 24.58 1.75 -5.50
CA SER A 348 25.50 0.66 -5.79
C SER A 348 26.15 0.86 -7.16
N GLU A 349 27.34 0.31 -7.39
CA GLU A 349 28.01 0.20 -8.68
C GLU A 349 27.22 -0.69 -9.68
N SER A 350 25.90 -0.66 -9.61
CA SER A 350 25.00 -1.49 -10.40
C SER A 350 25.07 -1.12 -11.88
N PRO A 351 25.09 -2.10 -12.77
CA PRO A 351 25.07 -1.87 -14.19
C PRO A 351 23.77 -1.18 -14.61
N ASN A 352 23.86 -0.29 -15.60
CA ASN A 352 22.72 0.46 -16.13
C ASN A 352 22.49 0.28 -17.63
N LEU A 353 23.34 -0.51 -18.30
CA LEU A 353 23.19 -0.86 -19.70
C LEU A 353 23.21 -2.38 -19.86
N LEU A 354 22.15 -2.90 -20.45
CA LEU A 354 21.97 -4.32 -20.73
C LEU A 354 22.19 -4.58 -22.21
N LEU A 355 23.09 -5.49 -22.54
CA LEU A 355 23.36 -5.98 -23.88
C LEU A 355 22.84 -7.40 -23.98
N PHE A 356 22.01 -7.70 -24.98
CA PHE A 356 21.47 -9.04 -25.18
C PHE A 356 21.45 -9.44 -26.65
N ASP A 357 21.28 -10.74 -26.91
CA ASP A 357 21.40 -11.38 -28.23
C ASP A 357 22.83 -11.28 -28.82
N ILE A 358 23.83 -11.36 -27.95
CA ILE A 358 25.24 -11.38 -28.34
C ILE A 358 25.58 -12.80 -28.78
N GLN A 359 26.04 -12.97 -30.03
CA GLN A 359 26.51 -14.28 -30.49
C GLN A 359 27.93 -14.54 -29.95
N PRO A 360 28.32 -15.83 -29.73
CA PRO A 360 29.61 -16.17 -29.14
C PRO A 360 30.81 -15.56 -29.87
N ASP A 361 30.76 -15.44 -31.21
CA ASP A 361 31.81 -14.86 -32.05
C ASP A 361 31.88 -13.32 -32.00
N GLN A 362 30.86 -12.68 -31.41
CA GLN A 362 30.78 -11.22 -31.28
C GLN A 362 31.33 -10.70 -29.94
N LEU A 363 31.53 -11.58 -28.97
CA LEU A 363 31.86 -11.20 -27.59
C LEU A 363 33.16 -10.38 -27.53
N ASP A 364 34.25 -10.89 -28.15
CA ASP A 364 35.56 -10.22 -28.18
C ASP A 364 35.47 -8.85 -28.89
N GLY A 365 34.65 -8.77 -29.93
CA GLY A 365 34.44 -7.54 -30.67
C GLY A 365 33.69 -6.47 -29.85
N LEU A 366 32.75 -6.90 -29.00
CA LEU A 366 32.04 -6.02 -28.09
C LEU A 366 32.89 -5.57 -26.90
N GLU A 367 33.71 -6.48 -26.34
CA GLU A 367 34.70 -6.12 -25.33
C GLU A 367 35.64 -5.06 -25.84
N GLY A 368 36.12 -5.19 -27.08
CA GLY A 368 36.98 -4.18 -27.72
C GLY A 368 36.30 -2.80 -27.89
N ILE A 369 34.98 -2.74 -28.14
CA ILE A 369 34.22 -1.47 -28.18
C ILE A 369 34.08 -0.88 -26.78
N LEU A 370 33.83 -1.70 -25.77
CA LEU A 370 33.68 -1.26 -24.38
C LEU A 370 35.03 -0.71 -23.85
N ASP A 371 36.13 -1.44 -24.09
CA ASP A 371 37.49 -1.04 -23.66
C ASP A 371 37.92 0.30 -24.27
N GLN A 372 37.59 0.57 -25.54
CA GLN A 372 37.86 1.86 -26.18
C GLN A 372 37.16 3.04 -25.48
N LYS A 373 36.09 2.77 -24.74
CA LYS A 373 35.32 3.76 -23.97
C LYS A 373 35.66 3.73 -22.47
N GLU A 374 36.70 2.99 -22.08
CA GLU A 374 37.06 2.75 -20.67
C GLU A 374 35.92 2.05 -19.87
N LEU A 375 35.07 1.28 -20.55
CA LEU A 375 33.99 0.50 -19.97
C LEU A 375 34.34 -0.98 -19.99
N LYS A 376 33.82 -1.76 -19.07
CA LYS A 376 33.99 -3.23 -19.00
C LYS A 376 32.66 -3.92 -18.78
N PHE A 377 32.57 -5.17 -19.20
CA PHE A 377 31.48 -5.99 -18.71
C PHE A 377 31.62 -6.17 -17.20
N HIS A 378 30.57 -5.83 -16.48
CA HIS A 378 30.43 -6.15 -15.06
C HIS A 378 30.11 -7.63 -14.87
N ALA A 379 29.30 -8.17 -15.78
CA ALA A 379 29.03 -9.59 -15.92
C ALA A 379 28.60 -9.89 -17.36
N ALA A 380 29.01 -11.06 -17.84
CA ALA A 380 28.50 -11.64 -19.07
C ALA A 380 28.17 -13.11 -18.79
N SER A 381 27.05 -13.59 -19.30
CA SER A 381 26.59 -14.96 -19.08
C SER A 381 25.99 -15.54 -20.35
N PRO A 382 26.30 -16.81 -20.66
CA PRO A 382 25.64 -17.53 -21.74
C PRO A 382 24.19 -17.82 -21.36
N VAL A 383 23.32 -17.83 -22.34
CA VAL A 383 21.89 -18.16 -22.18
C VAL A 383 21.56 -19.30 -23.11
N VAL A 384 21.11 -20.40 -22.53
CA VAL A 384 20.62 -21.57 -23.25
C VAL A 384 19.13 -21.69 -23.01
N THR A 385 18.36 -21.76 -24.07
CA THR A 385 16.91 -21.94 -23.99
C THR A 385 16.54 -23.40 -23.94
N MET A 386 15.63 -23.75 -23.05
CA MET A 386 15.17 -25.12 -22.82
C MET A 386 13.72 -25.16 -22.38
N ARG A 387 13.12 -26.34 -22.38
CA ARG A 387 11.76 -26.56 -21.89
C ARG A 387 11.74 -27.59 -20.77
N LEU A 388 10.89 -27.38 -19.78
CA LEU A 388 10.64 -28.36 -18.74
C LEU A 388 9.78 -29.49 -19.31
N SER A 389 10.27 -30.73 -19.27
CA SER A 389 9.58 -31.90 -19.81
C SER A 389 8.97 -32.77 -18.72
N ALA A 390 9.66 -32.92 -17.56
CA ALA A 390 9.15 -33.69 -16.44
C ALA A 390 9.67 -33.14 -15.09
N VAL A 391 8.87 -33.36 -14.05
CA VAL A 391 9.20 -33.05 -12.65
C VAL A 391 8.92 -34.30 -11.82
N LYS A 392 9.91 -34.76 -11.04
CA LYS A 392 9.79 -35.98 -10.21
C LYS A 392 9.31 -37.22 -11.01
N GLY A 393 9.75 -37.36 -12.24
CA GLY A 393 9.36 -38.46 -13.13
C GLY A 393 7.96 -38.33 -13.75
N GLN A 394 7.21 -37.29 -13.44
CA GLN A 394 5.91 -37.01 -14.06
C GLN A 394 6.08 -36.01 -15.21
N THR A 395 5.53 -36.32 -16.37
CA THR A 395 5.58 -35.39 -17.52
C THR A 395 4.71 -34.16 -17.29
N VAL A 396 5.11 -33.03 -17.86
CA VAL A 396 4.33 -31.78 -17.79
C VAL A 396 2.88 -32.01 -18.24
N ALA A 397 2.66 -32.84 -19.26
CA ALA A 397 1.31 -33.17 -19.73
C ALA A 397 0.47 -33.91 -18.68
N SER A 398 1.08 -34.83 -17.88
CA SER A 398 0.38 -35.53 -16.80
C SER A 398 0.12 -34.63 -15.59
N ILE A 399 1.05 -33.74 -15.27
CA ILE A 399 0.89 -32.76 -14.19
C ILE A 399 -0.31 -31.84 -14.46
N LYS A 400 -0.46 -31.35 -15.68
CA LYS A 400 -1.59 -30.50 -16.07
C LYS A 400 -2.95 -31.20 -16.00
N GLN A 401 -2.99 -32.51 -16.14
CA GLN A 401 -4.23 -33.29 -16.08
C GLN A 401 -4.60 -33.72 -14.66
N ASP A 402 -3.70 -33.57 -13.69
CA ASP A 402 -3.93 -33.95 -12.29
C ASP A 402 -4.36 -32.75 -11.45
N PRO A 403 -5.66 -32.62 -11.09
CA PRO A 403 -6.16 -31.48 -10.31
C PRO A 403 -5.66 -31.46 -8.86
N ALA A 404 -4.92 -32.51 -8.42
CA ALA A 404 -4.31 -32.52 -7.08
C ALA A 404 -2.96 -31.79 -7.04
N ILE A 405 -2.38 -31.46 -8.19
CA ILE A 405 -1.08 -30.78 -8.31
C ILE A 405 -1.34 -29.31 -8.68
N GLU A 406 -1.15 -28.43 -7.73
CA GLU A 406 -1.28 -26.98 -7.92
C GLU A 406 0.08 -26.39 -8.33
N ILE A 407 0.47 -26.53 -9.59
CA ILE A 407 1.61 -25.84 -10.19
C ILE A 407 1.06 -24.87 -11.23
N ASP A 408 1.50 -23.61 -11.18
CA ASP A 408 1.03 -22.61 -12.12
C ASP A 408 1.43 -22.92 -13.57
N ASP A 409 0.47 -22.84 -14.48
CA ASP A 409 0.66 -23.15 -15.91
C ASP A 409 1.77 -22.34 -16.58
N TRP A 410 2.02 -21.11 -16.12
CA TRP A 410 3.09 -20.28 -16.67
C TRP A 410 4.49 -20.87 -16.45
N ILE A 411 4.70 -21.64 -15.36
CA ILE A 411 5.98 -22.29 -15.04
C ILE A 411 6.19 -23.51 -15.97
N LEU A 412 5.11 -24.25 -16.20
CA LEU A 412 5.14 -25.48 -16.99
C LEU A 412 5.28 -25.19 -18.51
N ASN A 413 4.73 -24.07 -18.97
CA ASN A 413 4.69 -23.71 -20.40
C ASN A 413 5.81 -22.76 -20.85
N ARG A 414 6.48 -22.10 -19.91
CA ARG A 414 7.49 -21.11 -20.26
C ARG A 414 8.70 -21.71 -20.92
N GLU A 415 9.36 -20.92 -21.77
CA GLU A 415 10.72 -21.17 -22.20
C GLU A 415 11.66 -20.86 -21.01
N TRP A 416 12.38 -21.89 -20.54
CA TRP A 416 13.39 -21.71 -19.49
C TRP A 416 14.67 -21.17 -20.13
N ARG A 417 15.11 -20.04 -19.65
CA ARG A 417 16.41 -19.47 -19.98
C ARG A 417 17.35 -19.81 -18.84
N SER A 418 18.28 -20.69 -19.10
CA SER A 418 19.24 -21.19 -18.11
C SER A 418 20.65 -20.77 -18.52
N THR A 419 21.55 -20.82 -17.58
CA THR A 419 22.97 -20.54 -17.79
C THR A 419 23.85 -21.66 -17.25
N TYR A 420 25.12 -21.63 -17.58
CA TYR A 420 26.13 -22.47 -16.94
C TYR A 420 27.27 -21.59 -16.45
N ARG A 421 27.78 -21.88 -15.25
CA ARG A 421 28.88 -21.12 -14.65
C ARG A 421 29.46 -21.84 -13.43
N GLY A 422 30.76 -21.62 -13.19
CA GLY A 422 31.49 -22.23 -12.08
C GLY A 422 31.20 -21.62 -10.70
N GLU A 423 30.64 -20.39 -10.63
CA GLU A 423 30.34 -19.69 -9.39
C GLU A 423 28.95 -19.05 -9.44
N PRO A 424 28.29 -18.89 -8.29
CA PRO A 424 27.04 -18.14 -8.22
C PRO A 424 27.22 -16.68 -8.71
N GLY A 425 26.18 -16.11 -9.30
CA GLY A 425 26.20 -14.70 -9.74
C GLY A 425 26.27 -13.72 -8.57
N ALA A 426 26.63 -12.46 -8.89
CA ALA A 426 26.79 -11.40 -7.88
C ALA A 426 25.51 -11.12 -7.06
N ALA A 427 24.33 -11.37 -7.64
CA ALA A 427 23.02 -11.20 -6.99
C ALA A 427 22.46 -12.52 -6.42
N GLU A 428 23.28 -13.57 -6.30
CA GLU A 428 22.85 -14.91 -5.91
C GLU A 428 23.59 -15.39 -4.66
N VAL A 429 22.86 -16.04 -3.76
CA VAL A 429 23.41 -16.65 -2.55
C VAL A 429 22.89 -18.07 -2.41
N VAL A 430 23.76 -19.05 -2.26
CA VAL A 430 23.37 -20.45 -2.01
C VAL A 430 22.76 -20.54 -0.62
N SER A 431 21.48 -20.90 -0.56
CA SER A 431 20.72 -21.03 0.69
C SER A 431 20.80 -22.43 1.27
N SER A 432 20.92 -23.47 0.44
CA SER A 432 21.02 -24.87 0.89
C SER A 432 21.63 -25.76 -0.19
N GLY A 433 22.18 -26.90 0.24
CA GLY A 433 22.86 -27.86 -0.64
C GLY A 433 24.28 -27.44 -1.01
N ASN A 434 24.84 -28.09 -2.04
CA ASN A 434 26.18 -27.84 -2.55
C ASN A 434 26.11 -27.34 -3.99
N TYR A 435 26.66 -26.16 -4.24
CA TYR A 435 26.81 -25.65 -5.60
C TYR A 435 27.94 -26.40 -6.29
N ILE A 436 27.67 -27.02 -7.43
CA ILE A 436 28.64 -27.78 -8.21
C ILE A 436 29.15 -26.89 -9.34
N SER A 437 30.46 -26.59 -9.35
CA SER A 437 31.09 -25.71 -10.31
C SER A 437 31.32 -26.38 -11.67
N ASP A 438 31.78 -27.62 -11.65
CA ASP A 438 32.21 -28.37 -12.84
C ASP A 438 31.58 -29.76 -12.86
N TRP A 439 31.20 -30.22 -14.02
CA TRP A 439 30.68 -31.55 -14.22
C TRP A 439 31.55 -32.32 -15.23
N SER A 440 32.12 -33.43 -14.79
CA SER A 440 33.09 -34.24 -15.59
C SER A 440 32.43 -35.27 -16.52
N GLY A 441 31.12 -35.30 -16.61
CA GLY A 441 30.40 -36.25 -17.49
C GLY A 441 30.40 -37.73 -17.01
N GLN A 442 30.78 -38.00 -15.77
CA GLN A 442 30.94 -39.37 -15.29
C GLN A 442 29.71 -39.99 -14.60
N SER A 443 28.68 -39.20 -14.33
CA SER A 443 27.47 -39.69 -13.64
C SER A 443 26.22 -38.88 -14.05
N GLU A 444 25.18 -39.52 -14.53
CA GLU A 444 23.82 -39.01 -14.54
C GLU A 444 23.18 -39.28 -13.17
N PRO A 445 22.30 -38.44 -12.64
CA PRO A 445 21.77 -37.18 -13.20
C PRO A 445 22.75 -36.01 -13.06
N ILE A 446 22.56 -34.96 -13.92
CA ILE A 446 23.37 -33.73 -13.93
C ILE A 446 23.00 -32.85 -12.73
N PRO A 447 23.94 -32.44 -11.87
CA PRO A 447 23.62 -31.58 -10.73
C PRO A 447 23.33 -30.15 -11.18
N ILE A 448 22.21 -29.57 -10.74
CA ILE A 448 21.87 -28.16 -11.02
C ILE A 448 21.64 -27.37 -9.74
N SER A 449 21.81 -26.06 -9.84
CA SER A 449 21.37 -25.11 -8.83
C SER A 449 20.06 -24.45 -9.25
N LEU A 450 19.02 -24.56 -8.41
CA LEU A 450 17.70 -24.02 -8.68
C LEU A 450 17.42 -22.84 -7.73
N GLU A 451 16.66 -21.86 -8.22
CA GLU A 451 16.19 -20.74 -7.41
C GLU A 451 15.13 -21.25 -6.41
N GLU A 452 15.22 -20.78 -5.16
CA GLU A 452 14.45 -21.31 -4.03
C GLU A 452 12.93 -21.06 -4.15
N GLU A 453 12.50 -19.93 -4.72
CA GLU A 453 11.07 -19.64 -4.91
C GLU A 453 10.50 -20.52 -6.02
N MET A 454 11.25 -20.69 -7.11
CA MET A 454 10.89 -21.59 -8.21
C MET A 454 10.84 -23.05 -7.72
N ALA A 455 11.75 -23.45 -6.85
CA ALA A 455 11.73 -24.79 -6.25
C ALA A 455 10.46 -25.00 -5.39
N ARG A 456 10.03 -23.99 -4.66
CA ARG A 456 8.77 -24.03 -3.87
C ARG A 456 7.53 -24.10 -4.77
N GLU A 457 7.48 -23.33 -5.82
CA GLU A 457 6.35 -23.31 -6.77
C GLU A 457 6.23 -24.66 -7.52
N LEU A 458 7.35 -25.26 -7.90
CA LEU A 458 7.40 -26.60 -8.48
C LEU A 458 7.23 -27.73 -7.44
N SER A 459 7.16 -27.38 -6.15
CA SER A 459 7.10 -28.34 -5.04
C SER A 459 8.27 -29.35 -5.03
N VAL A 460 9.48 -28.92 -5.45
CA VAL A 460 10.70 -29.75 -5.51
C VAL A 460 11.68 -29.38 -4.37
N LYS A 461 12.55 -30.32 -4.04
CA LYS A 461 13.56 -30.23 -2.96
C LYS A 461 14.91 -30.72 -3.45
N LEU A 462 15.95 -30.53 -2.63
CA LEU A 462 17.28 -31.12 -2.87
C LEU A 462 17.17 -32.62 -3.09
N GLY A 463 17.83 -33.12 -4.14
CA GLY A 463 17.82 -34.51 -4.57
C GLY A 463 16.65 -34.92 -5.46
N ASP A 464 15.66 -34.04 -5.69
CA ASP A 464 14.57 -34.33 -6.64
C ASP A 464 15.08 -34.21 -8.08
N LEU A 465 14.49 -35.06 -8.96
CA LEU A 465 14.85 -35.12 -10.36
C LEU A 465 13.90 -34.24 -11.20
N MET A 466 14.48 -33.58 -12.20
CA MET A 466 13.76 -32.86 -13.24
C MET A 466 14.31 -33.25 -14.61
N THR A 467 13.52 -33.08 -15.66
CA THR A 467 13.99 -33.31 -17.04
C THR A 467 13.75 -32.06 -17.86
N PHE A 468 14.81 -31.54 -18.44
CA PHE A 468 14.74 -30.45 -19.41
C PHE A 468 14.94 -30.97 -20.83
N ASP A 469 14.19 -30.45 -21.76
CA ASP A 469 14.43 -30.61 -23.19
C ASP A 469 15.26 -29.43 -23.69
N VAL A 470 16.48 -29.70 -24.06
CA VAL A 470 17.41 -28.71 -24.65
C VAL A 470 17.45 -28.96 -26.15
N GLN A 471 16.56 -28.30 -26.88
CA GLN A 471 16.47 -28.36 -28.35
C GLN A 471 16.33 -29.79 -28.90
N GLY A 472 15.51 -30.62 -28.27
CA GLY A 472 15.25 -32.00 -28.66
C GLY A 472 16.11 -33.03 -27.93
N ILE A 473 17.03 -32.61 -27.07
CA ILE A 473 17.86 -33.50 -26.24
C ILE A 473 17.36 -33.46 -24.80
N PRO A 474 16.79 -34.54 -24.27
CA PRO A 474 16.36 -34.60 -22.88
C PRO A 474 17.57 -34.70 -21.95
N LEU A 475 17.65 -33.80 -20.98
CA LEU A 475 18.65 -33.80 -19.92
C LEU A 475 17.99 -34.10 -18.58
N GLU A 476 18.38 -35.20 -17.94
CA GLU A 476 17.95 -35.50 -16.58
C GLU A 476 18.86 -34.80 -15.58
N VAL A 477 18.26 -34.02 -14.68
CA VAL A 477 18.98 -33.19 -13.72
C VAL A 477 18.51 -33.47 -12.30
N GLU A 478 19.44 -33.35 -11.35
CA GLU A 478 19.19 -33.44 -9.91
C GLU A 478 19.43 -32.08 -9.26
N ILE A 479 18.55 -31.67 -8.38
CA ILE A 479 18.71 -30.43 -7.63
C ILE A 479 19.78 -30.61 -6.55
N SER A 480 21.00 -30.15 -6.82
CA SER A 480 22.15 -30.24 -5.90
C SER A 480 22.22 -29.08 -4.91
N SER A 481 21.69 -27.92 -5.30
CA SER A 481 21.63 -26.74 -4.43
C SER A 481 20.43 -25.87 -4.72
N LEU A 482 19.99 -25.14 -3.70
CA LEU A 482 19.03 -24.06 -3.80
C LEU A 482 19.75 -22.73 -3.56
N ARG A 483 19.36 -21.69 -4.28
CA ARG A 483 19.91 -20.35 -4.13
C ARG A 483 18.81 -19.30 -4.09
N THR A 484 19.02 -18.27 -3.30
CA THR A 484 18.22 -17.04 -3.30
C THR A 484 18.78 -16.10 -4.35
N VAL A 485 17.92 -15.54 -5.16
CA VAL A 485 18.26 -14.58 -6.22
C VAL A 485 17.64 -13.24 -5.89
N ASP A 486 18.45 -12.19 -5.86
CA ASP A 486 17.95 -10.83 -5.73
C ASP A 486 17.56 -10.27 -7.10
N TRP A 487 16.31 -10.44 -7.48
CA TRP A 487 15.74 -9.98 -8.74
C TRP A 487 15.62 -8.45 -8.83
N THR A 488 15.86 -7.72 -7.76
CA THR A 488 15.83 -6.24 -7.78
C THR A 488 17.12 -5.65 -8.37
N GLN A 489 18.19 -6.43 -8.37
CA GLN A 489 19.46 -6.05 -8.97
C GLN A 489 19.49 -6.37 -10.47
N MET A 490 20.01 -5.45 -11.27
CA MET A 490 20.08 -5.56 -12.73
C MET A 490 21.27 -6.42 -13.19
N TRP A 491 21.41 -7.60 -12.62
CA TRP A 491 22.39 -8.61 -13.00
C TRP A 491 21.75 -9.70 -13.86
N PRO A 492 22.52 -10.42 -14.70
CA PRO A 492 22.01 -11.60 -15.40
C PRO A 492 21.66 -12.72 -14.43
N ASN A 493 20.37 -12.82 -14.09
CA ASN A 493 19.84 -13.77 -13.14
C ASN A 493 19.04 -14.87 -13.84
N PHE A 494 19.11 -16.09 -13.32
CA PHE A 494 18.51 -17.27 -13.93
C PHE A 494 17.83 -18.14 -12.88
N PHE A 495 16.75 -18.84 -13.24
CA PHE A 495 16.08 -19.78 -12.34
C PHE A 495 16.89 -21.06 -12.14
N ALA A 496 17.46 -21.60 -13.22
CA ALA A 496 18.32 -22.77 -13.17
C ALA A 496 19.73 -22.44 -13.66
N THR A 497 20.74 -22.89 -12.94
CA THR A 497 22.16 -22.76 -13.30
C THR A 497 22.78 -24.14 -13.33
N PHE A 498 23.44 -24.42 -14.43
CA PHE A 498 24.15 -25.67 -14.68
C PHE A 498 25.64 -25.53 -14.36
N PRO A 499 26.36 -26.61 -14.02
CA PRO A 499 27.81 -26.59 -13.91
C PRO A 499 28.47 -26.42 -15.29
N LEU A 500 29.75 -26.04 -15.30
CA LEU A 500 30.56 -26.08 -16.50
C LEU A 500 30.70 -27.52 -17.02
N GLY A 501 30.82 -27.70 -18.33
CA GLY A 501 30.95 -29.00 -18.99
C GLY A 501 29.63 -29.62 -19.50
N VAL A 502 28.48 -28.95 -19.33
CA VAL A 502 27.17 -29.49 -19.70
C VAL A 502 26.57 -28.83 -20.94
N LEU A 503 26.53 -27.49 -20.96
CA LEU A 503 25.74 -26.74 -21.95
C LEU A 503 26.58 -25.97 -22.99
N GLU A 504 27.91 -26.05 -22.95
CA GLU A 504 28.81 -25.31 -23.85
C GLU A 504 28.61 -25.65 -25.32
N GLY A 505 28.19 -26.88 -25.60
CA GLY A 505 27.89 -27.36 -26.97
C GLY A 505 26.50 -27.03 -27.45
N ALA A 506 25.62 -26.50 -26.59
CA ALA A 506 24.26 -26.13 -26.97
C ALA A 506 24.25 -24.79 -27.73
N PRO A 507 23.29 -24.60 -28.66
CA PRO A 507 23.04 -23.27 -29.22
C PRO A 507 22.71 -22.26 -28.13
N GLN A 508 23.44 -21.16 -28.14
CA GLN A 508 23.42 -20.18 -27.07
C GLN A 508 23.69 -18.78 -27.58
N TRP A 509 23.23 -17.82 -26.84
CA TRP A 509 23.55 -16.41 -27.01
C TRP A 509 24.00 -15.85 -25.65
N TRP A 510 24.63 -14.68 -25.65
CA TRP A 510 25.15 -14.09 -24.45
C TRP A 510 24.35 -12.84 -24.05
N ILE A 511 24.22 -12.66 -22.75
CA ILE A 511 23.71 -11.46 -22.12
C ILE A 511 24.85 -10.81 -21.34
N GLY A 512 25.08 -9.52 -21.53
CA GLY A 512 26.11 -8.79 -20.83
C GLY A 512 25.55 -7.52 -20.20
N VAL A 513 26.11 -7.13 -19.08
CA VAL A 513 25.76 -5.87 -18.41
C VAL A 513 27.00 -5.02 -18.20
N THR A 514 26.86 -3.72 -18.45
CA THR A 514 27.92 -2.73 -18.23
C THR A 514 27.34 -1.47 -17.60
N ARG A 515 28.20 -0.57 -17.16
CA ARG A 515 27.79 0.72 -16.61
C ARG A 515 28.28 1.85 -17.48
N SER A 516 27.34 2.59 -18.03
CA SER A 516 27.61 3.83 -18.76
C SER A 516 27.53 5.04 -17.83
N PRO A 517 28.48 5.98 -17.89
CA PRO A 517 28.54 7.11 -16.97
C PRO A 517 27.47 8.17 -17.21
N ASN A 518 26.93 8.28 -18.43
CA ASN A 518 25.89 9.25 -18.77
C ASN A 518 25.13 8.84 -20.03
N THR A 519 23.96 9.42 -20.24
CA THR A 519 23.04 9.13 -21.35
C THR A 519 23.68 9.41 -22.72
N GLU A 520 24.55 10.40 -22.84
CA GLU A 520 25.23 10.72 -24.10
C GLU A 520 26.20 9.61 -24.50
N THR A 521 26.98 9.09 -23.56
CA THR A 521 27.87 7.95 -23.77
C THR A 521 27.06 6.70 -24.11
N THR A 522 25.95 6.46 -23.42
CA THR A 522 25.03 5.35 -23.71
C THR A 522 24.52 5.43 -25.14
N ALA A 523 24.05 6.58 -25.60
CA ALA A 523 23.52 6.75 -26.95
C ALA A 523 24.60 6.53 -28.03
N LYS A 524 25.82 7.04 -27.81
CA LYS A 524 26.96 6.82 -28.73
C LYS A 524 27.34 5.34 -28.77
N LEU A 525 27.38 4.69 -27.62
CA LEU A 525 27.68 3.26 -27.52
C LEU A 525 26.64 2.40 -28.22
N GLN A 526 25.34 2.69 -27.99
CA GLN A 526 24.24 2.02 -28.67
C GLN A 526 24.35 2.16 -30.21
N SER A 527 24.62 3.37 -30.70
CA SER A 527 24.78 3.62 -32.14
C SER A 527 25.97 2.87 -32.73
N GLU A 528 27.10 2.81 -32.01
CA GLU A 528 28.32 2.12 -32.46
C GLU A 528 28.13 0.59 -32.46
N ILE A 529 27.50 0.05 -31.40
CA ILE A 529 27.17 -1.38 -31.31
C ILE A 529 26.23 -1.77 -32.43
N PHE A 530 25.16 -1.02 -32.63
CA PHE A 530 24.20 -1.29 -33.70
C PHE A 530 24.83 -1.24 -35.10
N GLY A 531 25.72 -0.26 -35.33
CA GLY A 531 26.40 -0.14 -36.62
C GLY A 531 27.34 -1.32 -36.92
N LYS A 532 27.90 -1.98 -35.91
CA LYS A 532 28.86 -3.09 -36.07
C LYS A 532 28.20 -4.47 -35.87
N PHE A 533 27.24 -4.54 -34.97
CA PHE A 533 26.49 -5.75 -34.58
C PHE A 533 24.99 -5.48 -34.54
N PRO A 534 24.30 -5.47 -35.69
CA PRO A 534 22.89 -5.06 -35.77
C PRO A 534 21.92 -5.94 -34.98
N ASN A 535 22.30 -7.20 -34.69
CA ASN A 535 21.51 -8.13 -33.87
C ASN A 535 21.61 -7.82 -32.38
N VAL A 536 22.70 -7.20 -31.92
CA VAL A 536 22.91 -6.92 -30.50
C VAL A 536 22.04 -5.75 -30.06
N SER A 537 21.15 -6.01 -29.15
CA SER A 537 20.29 -4.99 -28.56
C SER A 537 20.91 -4.44 -27.28
N ALA A 538 21.05 -3.12 -27.21
CA ALA A 538 21.55 -2.41 -26.04
C ALA A 538 20.41 -1.62 -25.38
N VAL A 539 19.98 -2.03 -24.20
CA VAL A 539 18.86 -1.43 -23.46
C VAL A 539 19.38 -0.58 -22.33
N ASP A 540 19.04 0.70 -22.36
CA ASP A 540 19.33 1.62 -21.24
C ASP A 540 18.33 1.38 -20.11
N LEU A 541 18.81 0.79 -19.01
CA LEU A 541 18.00 0.48 -17.86
C LEU A 541 17.58 1.73 -17.06
N ASN A 542 18.31 2.86 -17.21
CA ASN A 542 17.91 4.11 -16.56
C ASN A 542 16.54 4.58 -17.04
N VAL A 543 16.23 4.42 -18.33
CA VAL A 543 14.90 4.77 -18.89
C VAL A 543 13.80 3.94 -18.23
N VAL A 544 14.07 2.66 -17.97
CA VAL A 544 13.14 1.75 -17.28
C VAL A 544 12.95 2.16 -15.83
N ILE A 545 14.07 2.45 -15.15
CA ILE A 545 14.07 2.87 -13.75
C ILE A 545 13.33 4.21 -13.60
N GLU A 546 13.60 5.20 -14.46
CA GLU A 546 12.90 6.49 -14.44
C GLU A 546 11.38 6.34 -14.68
N ALA A 547 10.99 5.45 -15.59
CA ALA A 547 9.58 5.14 -15.83
C ALA A 547 8.93 4.53 -14.59
N LEU A 548 9.58 3.56 -13.94
CA LEU A 548 9.12 2.96 -12.69
C LEU A 548 9.06 3.98 -11.55
N GLN A 549 10.10 4.80 -11.37
CA GLN A 549 10.12 5.87 -10.38
C GLN A 549 8.99 6.88 -10.60
N THR A 550 8.72 7.22 -11.86
CA THR A 550 7.60 8.08 -12.22
C THR A 550 6.26 7.48 -11.79
N VAL A 551 6.03 6.19 -12.02
CA VAL A 551 4.80 5.49 -11.61
C VAL A 551 4.71 5.39 -10.08
N LEU A 552 5.80 5.00 -9.41
CA LEU A 552 5.86 4.92 -7.95
C LEU A 552 5.69 6.30 -7.30
N GLY A 553 6.28 7.34 -7.88
CA GLY A 553 6.10 8.72 -7.43
C GLY A 553 4.64 9.17 -7.44
N ARG A 554 3.85 8.71 -8.40
CA ARG A 554 2.41 9.01 -8.52
C ARG A 554 1.58 8.29 -7.48
N ILE A 555 1.86 7.00 -7.27
CA ILE A 555 1.24 6.22 -6.19
C ILE A 555 1.53 6.89 -4.85
N ASN A 556 2.78 7.29 -4.64
CA ASN A 556 3.24 8.01 -3.48
C ASN A 556 2.48 9.32 -3.23
N PHE A 557 2.23 10.10 -4.28
CA PHE A 557 1.45 11.33 -4.16
C PHE A 557 0.00 11.05 -3.73
N ALA A 558 -0.67 10.07 -4.33
CA ALA A 558 -2.03 9.69 -3.97
C ALA A 558 -2.11 9.25 -2.49
N VAL A 559 -1.14 8.46 -2.06
CA VAL A 559 -1.02 7.99 -0.68
C VAL A 559 -0.76 9.15 0.30
N LYS A 560 0.15 10.08 -0.03
CA LYS A 560 0.39 11.31 0.75
C LYS A 560 -0.84 12.18 0.86
N PHE A 561 -1.57 12.36 -0.24
CA PHE A 561 -2.81 13.13 -0.26
C PHE A 561 -3.87 12.54 0.67
N MET A 562 -4.06 11.22 0.65
CA MET A 562 -4.99 10.54 1.56
C MET A 562 -4.53 10.61 3.03
N GLY A 563 -3.22 10.50 3.29
CA GLY A 563 -2.64 10.72 4.61
C GLY A 563 -2.91 12.12 5.15
N LEU A 564 -2.77 13.14 4.30
CA LEU A 564 -3.11 14.53 4.64
C LEU A 564 -4.60 14.68 5.00
N PHE A 565 -5.48 14.02 4.26
CA PHE A 565 -6.93 14.02 4.53
C PHE A 565 -7.26 13.38 5.89
N THR A 566 -6.61 12.25 6.19
CA THR A 566 -6.77 11.55 7.47
C THR A 566 -6.24 12.41 8.63
N MET A 567 -5.12 13.11 8.43
CA MET A 567 -4.56 14.04 9.41
C MET A 567 -5.48 15.23 9.65
N ALA A 568 -6.04 15.83 8.60
CA ALA A 568 -7.02 16.90 8.70
C ALA A 568 -8.26 16.45 9.50
N THR A 569 -8.77 15.26 9.24
CA THR A 569 -9.87 14.65 10.00
C THR A 569 -9.50 14.50 11.49
N GLY A 570 -8.30 14.02 11.79
CA GLY A 570 -7.78 13.91 13.17
C GLY A 570 -7.72 15.26 13.90
N ILE A 571 -7.28 16.32 13.21
CA ILE A 571 -7.25 17.69 13.76
C ILE A 571 -8.68 18.19 14.07
N ILE A 572 -9.63 17.97 13.16
CA ILE A 572 -11.03 18.36 13.35
C ILE A 572 -11.63 17.61 14.56
N ILE A 573 -11.36 16.32 14.71
CA ILE A 573 -11.80 15.53 15.84
C ILE A 573 -11.22 16.05 17.16
N LEU A 574 -9.94 16.38 17.18
CA LEU A 574 -9.27 16.97 18.32
C LEU A 574 -9.88 18.33 18.68
N ALA A 575 -10.05 19.21 17.69
CA ALA A 575 -10.66 20.52 17.89
C ALA A 575 -12.06 20.40 18.50
N ASN A 576 -12.86 19.48 17.97
CA ASN A 576 -14.21 19.21 18.46
C ASN A 576 -14.22 18.67 19.91
N ALA A 577 -13.33 17.73 20.23
CA ALA A 577 -13.22 17.17 21.58
C ALA A 577 -12.77 18.22 22.61
N VAL A 578 -11.85 19.13 22.22
CA VAL A 578 -11.43 20.26 23.07
C VAL A 578 -12.57 21.27 23.22
N ALA A 579 -13.27 21.64 22.14
CA ALA A 579 -14.42 22.55 22.18
C ALA A 579 -15.54 21.98 23.08
N ALA A 580 -15.79 20.69 23.04
CA ALA A 580 -16.76 20.02 23.89
C ALA A 580 -16.44 20.05 25.39
N SER A 581 -15.17 20.19 25.76
CA SER A 581 -14.73 20.30 27.16
C SER A 581 -14.60 21.76 27.63
N ARG A 582 -14.87 22.74 26.76
CA ARG A 582 -14.61 24.17 27.01
C ARG A 582 -15.32 24.69 28.25
N HIS A 583 -16.61 24.40 28.45
CA HIS A 583 -17.39 24.88 29.60
C HIS A 583 -16.78 24.40 30.92
N GLN A 584 -16.44 23.12 31.02
CA GLN A 584 -15.79 22.57 32.19
C GLN A 584 -14.43 23.21 32.46
N ARG A 585 -13.65 23.44 31.39
CA ARG A 585 -12.32 24.09 31.49
C ARG A 585 -12.41 25.55 31.92
N VAL A 586 -13.43 26.27 31.46
CA VAL A 586 -13.69 27.66 31.89
C VAL A 586 -13.93 27.72 33.42
N ALA A 587 -14.79 26.84 33.95
CA ALA A 587 -15.07 26.76 35.39
C ALA A 587 -13.80 26.40 36.22
N GLU A 588 -13.03 25.39 35.78
CA GLU A 588 -11.77 25.02 36.41
C GLU A 588 -10.73 26.16 36.40
N SER A 589 -10.63 26.86 35.25
CA SER A 589 -9.70 27.99 35.13
C SER A 589 -10.12 29.19 35.97
N ALA A 590 -11.42 29.45 36.11
CA ALA A 590 -11.96 30.47 36.99
C ALA A 590 -11.60 30.16 38.46
N LEU A 591 -11.77 28.91 38.91
CA LEU A 591 -11.36 28.44 40.22
C LEU A 591 -9.84 28.63 40.48
N LEU A 592 -9.00 28.26 39.51
CA LEU A 592 -7.55 28.46 39.64
C LEU A 592 -7.17 29.95 39.70
N ARG A 593 -7.89 30.83 39.01
CA ARG A 593 -7.69 32.28 39.08
C ARG A 593 -8.11 32.87 40.39
N THR A 594 -9.20 32.38 41.00
CA THR A 594 -9.57 32.83 42.37
C THR A 594 -8.54 32.41 43.40
N LEU A 595 -7.81 31.32 43.16
CA LEU A 595 -6.68 30.86 43.98
C LEU A 595 -5.35 31.55 43.63
N GLY A 596 -5.35 32.56 42.75
CA GLY A 596 -4.20 33.38 42.40
C GLY A 596 -3.38 32.93 41.20
N ALA A 597 -3.83 31.96 40.40
CA ALA A 597 -3.11 31.53 39.21
C ALA A 597 -3.17 32.58 38.10
N SER A 598 -2.01 32.91 37.50
CA SER A 598 -1.91 33.83 36.38
C SER A 598 -2.40 33.17 35.09
N GLY A 599 -2.89 33.99 34.13
CA GLY A 599 -3.32 33.49 32.80
C GLY A 599 -2.20 32.80 32.03
N ARG A 600 -0.92 33.14 32.30
CA ARG A 600 0.24 32.48 31.71
C ARG A 600 0.40 31.06 32.27
N GLN A 601 0.23 30.90 33.58
CA GLN A 601 0.28 29.57 34.25
C GLN A 601 -0.82 28.66 33.71
N ILE A 602 -2.05 29.14 33.54
CA ILE A 602 -3.16 28.36 32.97
C ILE A 602 -2.85 27.91 31.54
N ARG A 603 -2.33 28.79 30.68
CA ARG A 603 -1.91 28.43 29.33
C ARG A 603 -0.80 27.39 29.32
N THR A 604 0.18 27.49 30.21
CA THR A 604 1.26 26.50 30.37
C THR A 604 0.73 25.15 30.84
N ILE A 605 -0.23 25.12 31.78
CA ILE A 605 -0.89 23.87 32.20
C ILE A 605 -1.59 23.20 31.03
N LEU A 606 -2.36 23.94 30.24
CA LEU A 606 -3.04 23.41 29.05
C LEU A 606 -2.06 22.94 27.97
N ALA A 607 -0.98 23.69 27.73
CA ALA A 607 0.06 23.30 26.77
C ALA A 607 0.73 21.98 27.18
N ILE A 608 1.09 21.80 28.42
CA ILE A 608 1.68 20.57 28.96
C ILE A 608 0.67 19.41 28.87
N GLU A 609 -0.58 19.65 29.23
CA GLU A 609 -1.63 18.63 29.15
C GLU A 609 -1.82 18.10 27.73
N TYR A 610 -2.02 18.99 26.73
CA TYR A 610 -2.18 18.59 25.34
C TYR A 610 -0.88 18.05 24.74
N GLY A 611 0.28 18.58 25.15
CA GLY A 611 1.60 18.07 24.77
C GLY A 611 1.82 16.63 25.25
N LEU A 612 1.47 16.32 26.51
CA LEU A 612 1.54 14.96 27.03
C LEU A 612 0.59 14.01 26.32
N LEU A 613 -0.63 14.46 26.01
CA LEU A 613 -1.57 13.65 25.21
C LEU A 613 -1.02 13.36 23.82
N GLY A 614 -0.45 14.36 23.14
CA GLY A 614 0.19 14.21 21.84
C GLY A 614 1.42 13.29 21.90
N LEU A 615 2.27 13.42 22.92
CA LEU A 615 3.43 12.55 23.13
C LEU A 615 3.03 11.09 23.28
N VAL A 616 2.06 10.82 24.14
CA VAL A 616 1.58 9.45 24.38
C VAL A 616 0.93 8.86 23.15
N ALA A 617 0.02 9.59 22.52
CA ALA A 617 -0.66 9.15 21.29
C ALA A 617 0.34 8.95 20.15
N GLY A 618 1.32 9.84 20.01
CA GLY A 618 2.39 9.77 19.03
C GLY A 618 3.29 8.55 19.23
N LEU A 619 3.79 8.35 20.45
CA LEU A 619 4.67 7.21 20.75
C LEU A 619 3.99 5.86 20.52
N ILE A 620 2.74 5.70 20.98
CA ILE A 620 1.99 4.46 20.81
C ILE A 620 1.63 4.27 19.33
N GLY A 621 1.19 5.35 18.65
CA GLY A 621 0.85 5.31 17.22
C GLY A 621 2.03 4.90 16.37
N VAL A 622 3.20 5.49 16.61
CA VAL A 622 4.44 5.15 15.89
C VAL A 622 4.92 3.73 16.25
N ALA A 623 4.87 3.32 17.52
CA ALA A 623 5.25 1.97 17.91
C ALA A 623 4.38 0.89 17.22
N LEU A 624 3.06 1.11 17.18
CA LEU A 624 2.14 0.22 16.46
C LEU A 624 2.37 0.26 14.94
N ALA A 625 2.69 1.43 14.37
CA ALA A 625 3.01 1.56 12.96
C ALA A 625 4.31 0.83 12.59
N LEU A 626 5.33 0.91 13.44
CA LEU A 626 6.56 0.14 13.27
C LEU A 626 6.30 -1.38 13.34
N ALA A 627 5.47 -1.84 14.29
CA ALA A 627 5.09 -3.25 14.38
C ALA A 627 4.29 -3.71 13.14
N ALA A 628 3.35 -2.89 12.66
CA ALA A 628 2.58 -3.19 11.47
C ALA A 628 3.45 -3.15 10.21
N GLY A 629 4.34 -2.16 10.08
CA GLY A 629 5.29 -2.04 8.97
C GLY A 629 6.25 -3.22 8.91
N PHE A 630 6.77 -3.66 10.06
CA PHE A 630 7.61 -4.85 10.16
C PHE A 630 6.86 -6.13 9.74
N ALA A 631 5.62 -6.31 10.22
CA ALA A 631 4.80 -7.46 9.86
C ALA A 631 4.47 -7.48 8.35
N LEU A 632 4.11 -6.33 7.78
CA LEU A 632 3.83 -6.19 6.35
C LEU A 632 5.12 -6.36 5.52
N GLY A 633 6.24 -5.83 5.98
CA GLY A 633 7.55 -5.98 5.33
C GLY A 633 7.91 -7.46 5.15
N ILE A 634 7.84 -8.25 6.22
CA ILE A 634 8.23 -9.67 6.18
C ILE A 634 7.19 -10.53 5.45
N TRP A 635 5.88 -10.35 5.74
CA TRP A 635 4.87 -11.31 5.28
C TRP A 635 4.23 -10.97 3.94
N VAL A 636 4.21 -9.68 3.57
CA VAL A 636 3.54 -9.23 2.34
C VAL A 636 4.55 -8.78 1.29
N PHE A 637 5.52 -7.96 1.66
CA PHE A 637 6.45 -7.35 0.71
C PHE A 637 7.79 -8.09 0.60
N LYS A 638 8.11 -8.99 1.55
CA LYS A 638 9.39 -9.75 1.62
C LYS A 638 10.63 -8.84 1.52
N VAL A 639 10.58 -7.68 2.20
CA VAL A 639 11.61 -6.63 2.17
C VAL A 639 12.25 -6.49 3.53
N ASP A 640 13.54 -6.23 3.56
CA ASP A 640 14.25 -5.88 4.79
C ASP A 640 13.73 -4.57 5.36
N PHE A 641 13.27 -4.62 6.62
CA PHE A 641 12.64 -3.50 7.28
C PHE A 641 13.69 -2.62 7.98
N TYR A 642 13.88 -1.41 7.46
CA TYR A 642 14.73 -0.39 8.09
C TYR A 642 13.89 0.59 8.90
N ILE A 643 14.36 0.95 10.11
CA ILE A 643 13.69 1.94 10.97
C ILE A 643 14.26 3.33 10.68
N PRO A 644 13.51 4.24 10.05
CA PRO A 644 13.98 5.60 9.79
C PRO A 644 13.82 6.49 11.04
N TRP A 645 14.81 6.47 11.92
CA TRP A 645 14.76 7.17 13.23
C TRP A 645 14.44 8.66 13.12
N LEU A 646 14.94 9.34 12.09
CA LEU A 646 14.63 10.75 11.86
C LEU A 646 13.14 10.99 11.61
N GLN A 647 12.51 10.11 10.83
CA GLN A 647 11.08 10.16 10.55
C GLN A 647 10.24 9.80 11.79
N VAL A 648 10.70 8.86 12.61
CA VAL A 648 10.09 8.52 13.92
C VAL A 648 10.01 9.75 14.81
N ILE A 649 11.15 10.43 15.01
CA ILE A 649 11.23 11.64 15.84
C ILE A 649 10.36 12.76 15.22
N GLY A 650 10.41 12.92 13.90
CA GLY A 650 9.59 13.90 13.18
C GLY A 650 8.09 13.66 13.34
N ALA A 651 7.63 12.41 13.23
CA ALA A 651 6.23 12.05 13.40
C ALA A 651 5.72 12.34 14.82
N VAL A 652 6.45 11.89 15.84
CA VAL A 652 6.08 12.14 17.25
C VAL A 652 6.07 13.65 17.54
N SER A 653 7.09 14.39 17.08
CA SER A 653 7.17 15.84 17.26
C SER A 653 6.01 16.57 16.60
N THR A 654 5.63 16.18 15.38
CA THR A 654 4.48 16.74 14.66
C THR A 654 3.18 16.55 15.42
N VAL A 655 2.94 15.35 15.95
CA VAL A 655 1.74 15.07 16.76
C VAL A 655 1.70 15.91 18.04
N ILE A 656 2.83 16.06 18.74
CA ILE A 656 2.93 16.92 19.92
C ILE A 656 2.61 18.38 19.58
N ILE A 657 3.20 18.89 18.50
CA ILE A 657 3.00 20.29 18.06
C ILE A 657 1.54 20.50 17.66
N LEU A 658 0.97 19.62 16.83
CA LEU A 658 -0.42 19.71 16.39
C LEU A 658 -1.41 19.62 17.56
N SER A 659 -1.20 18.66 18.45
CA SER A 659 -2.04 18.49 19.65
C SER A 659 -1.99 19.73 20.53
N THR A 660 -0.81 20.24 20.81
CA THR A 660 -0.61 21.44 21.66
C THR A 660 -1.17 22.69 21.00
N ALA A 661 -0.89 22.92 19.71
CA ALA A 661 -1.37 24.07 18.95
C ALA A 661 -2.91 24.09 18.88
N THR A 662 -3.51 22.95 18.48
CA THR A 662 -4.99 22.83 18.39
C THR A 662 -5.63 23.02 19.77
N GLY A 663 -5.06 22.40 20.81
CA GLY A 663 -5.52 22.54 22.19
C GLY A 663 -5.50 23.98 22.67
N LEU A 664 -4.41 24.72 22.42
CA LEU A 664 -4.27 26.13 22.80
C LEU A 664 -5.19 27.05 21.98
N LEU A 665 -5.31 26.80 20.66
CA LEU A 665 -6.19 27.58 19.79
C LEU A 665 -7.67 27.45 20.21
N CYS A 666 -8.14 26.23 20.42
CA CYS A 666 -9.51 25.98 20.87
C CYS A 666 -9.79 26.45 22.30
N SER A 667 -8.74 26.60 23.12
CA SER A 667 -8.81 27.11 24.49
C SER A 667 -8.64 28.62 24.59
N ARG A 668 -8.57 29.37 23.47
CA ARG A 668 -8.52 30.83 23.47
C ARG A 668 -9.76 31.40 24.16
N GLY A 669 -9.56 32.37 25.05
CA GLY A 669 -10.61 32.96 25.87
C GLY A 669 -10.85 32.26 27.23
N ILE A 670 -10.40 30.99 27.42
CA ILE A 670 -10.51 30.33 28.72
C ILE A 670 -9.63 31.00 29.78
N SER A 671 -8.41 31.40 29.40
CA SER A 671 -7.45 32.06 30.31
C SER A 671 -7.77 33.52 30.59
N THR A 672 -8.70 34.14 29.87
CA THR A 672 -9.08 35.57 30.01
C THR A 672 -10.47 35.78 30.58
N ALA A 673 -11.28 34.70 30.73
CA ALA A 673 -12.63 34.80 31.28
C ALA A 673 -12.62 35.38 32.71
N PRO A 674 -13.45 36.40 33.00
CA PRO A 674 -13.52 37.01 34.32
C PRO A 674 -14.13 36.03 35.34
N PRO A 675 -13.48 35.73 36.47
CA PRO A 675 -13.90 34.70 37.45
C PRO A 675 -15.32 34.93 37.98
N LEU A 676 -15.67 36.18 38.31
CA LEU A 676 -16.96 36.56 38.86
C LEU A 676 -18.16 36.23 37.95
N HIS A 677 -17.99 36.38 36.62
CA HIS A 677 -19.06 36.10 35.67
C HIS A 677 -19.32 34.59 35.51
N VAL A 678 -18.25 33.80 35.62
CA VAL A 678 -18.32 32.33 35.49
C VAL A 678 -18.94 31.70 36.72
N LEU A 679 -18.57 32.18 37.94
CA LEU A 679 -19.07 31.67 39.22
C LEU A 679 -20.55 32.08 39.48
N ARG A 680 -21.07 33.13 38.79
CA ARG A 680 -22.48 33.51 38.89
C ARG A 680 -23.40 32.67 37.96
N GLN A 681 -22.83 32.06 36.95
CA GLN A 681 -23.57 31.21 35.99
C GLN A 681 -23.50 29.71 36.31
N SER A 682 -22.62 29.30 37.23
CA SER A 682 -22.54 27.95 37.76
C SER A 682 -23.36 27.83 39.06
#